data_05939c9fae189701cc4d7f3b031b340a
#
_entry.id   05939c9fae189701cc4d7f3b031b340a
#
_cell.length_a   1.000
_cell.length_b   1.000
_cell.length_c   1.000
_cell.angle_alpha   90.00
_cell.angle_beta   90.00
_cell.angle_gamma   90.00
#
_symmetry.space_group_name_H-M   'P 1'
#
loop_
_entity.id
_entity.type
_entity.pdbx_description
1 polymer ?
#
loop_
_entity_poly.entity_id
_entity_poly.type
_entity_poly.pdbx_seq_one_letter_code
_entity_poly.pdbx_strand_id
1 'polypeptide(L)'
;MTFLATYFPITDPTLIFFVVLLTILFAPIIMGKLRIPHIIGMVLAGMLIGKYGLNILERDSSFELFGRVGLLYIMFLAGLEMDLESVKKSSKRILIFGLLSFLIPFVLTFVMASWLLNYSPQASFLLGCIMASNTLIAYPIVGRYGLQRDSSVMLSVGASMLSLFLSLVMLAALVASHEENTNVWFWLFFLLKFGGFIAACILIIPRLTRYFLRRYSDQVMQFIFVLSVMFLSAAASEAAGVEGIVGAFISGLILNRYIPHVSPLMNRIEFIGNALFIPYFLIGVGMLIRISSLFTSWHMVWIVALIVFFGTFGKAVAAYVSSLLFRLPKSAGHMMFGLTSAHAAGSIAMVMVGMRLEVAPGTYLINDEILNGVVIMILVTCVISSLMTAHAAQQIVLKGNSQQLSASGQKNDDEKILLCVKYPEIAPQLLELAIMVRNQKLNRGLVALNVVYDDSNAPANREKGLRLLERLEQQASASEVKIQKQVRLATNIANGIKHAFREYSGSEIIMGMHVHTEVNPKFWGDFIQSLYNGLNRQIILSRFVQPLNTLRRIQVVVPSRAEFEPGFHRWLERLSRLAENLDCRIQFHGRNESLELIREFINNLHHGVRAEYTFMAHWNELPQIAETIKEDHLFVVITARKGTISYKNALERLPNELMKHFAGKNLMIIFPDQYGEHKDERMTFTEAQHQEESSIYDYILRKLERFRRSI
;
A
#
# COMPACT_ATOMS: atom_id res chain seq x y z
N MET A 1 -9.69 -46.60 3.22
CA MET A 1 -10.58 -45.41 3.25
C MET A 1 -11.61 -45.42 4.40
N THR A 2 -12.00 -46.55 4.92
CA THR A 2 -12.98 -46.67 6.04
C THR A 2 -12.48 -46.19 7.41
N PHE A 3 -11.18 -46.20 7.67
CA PHE A 3 -10.63 -45.76 8.97
C PHE A 3 -10.61 -44.24 9.16
N LEU A 4 -10.49 -43.47 8.09
CA LEU A 4 -10.54 -42.01 8.10
C LEU A 4 -11.97 -41.45 8.22
N ALA A 5 -12.96 -42.17 7.71
CA ALA A 5 -14.38 -41.76 7.73
C ALA A 5 -14.98 -41.71 9.16
N THR A 6 -14.35 -42.38 10.15
CA THR A 6 -14.82 -42.42 11.55
C THR A 6 -14.37 -41.18 12.35
N TYR A 7 -13.36 -40.42 11.86
CA TYR A 7 -12.80 -39.24 12.54
C TYR A 7 -13.21 -37.92 11.92
N PHE A 8 -13.85 -37.91 10.76
CA PHE A 8 -14.28 -36.68 10.07
C PHE A 8 -15.82 -36.70 9.89
N PRO A 9 -16.50 -35.53 10.06
CA PRO A 9 -15.94 -34.21 10.42
C PRO A 9 -15.50 -34.13 11.88
N ILE A 10 -14.47 -33.31 12.16
CA ILE A 10 -13.99 -33.03 13.50
C ILE A 10 -15.07 -32.26 14.26
N THR A 11 -15.44 -32.77 15.45
CA THR A 11 -16.48 -32.17 16.32
C THR A 11 -15.92 -31.52 17.57
N ASP A 12 -14.68 -31.83 17.96
CA ASP A 12 -14.03 -31.23 19.13
C ASP A 12 -13.70 -29.75 18.88
N PRO A 13 -14.20 -28.81 19.73
CA PRO A 13 -14.00 -27.37 19.51
C PRO A 13 -12.52 -26.96 19.50
N THR A 14 -11.67 -27.62 20.27
CA THR A 14 -10.23 -27.32 20.34
C THR A 14 -9.54 -27.70 19.05
N LEU A 15 -9.87 -28.87 18.50
CA LEU A 15 -9.34 -29.33 17.21
C LEU A 15 -9.87 -28.50 16.05
N ILE A 16 -11.16 -28.11 16.08
CA ILE A 16 -11.72 -27.19 15.09
C ILE A 16 -10.91 -25.88 15.07
N PHE A 17 -10.72 -25.28 16.24
CA PHE A 17 -9.97 -24.02 16.35
C PHE A 17 -8.52 -24.19 15.90
N PHE A 18 -7.86 -25.29 16.25
CA PHE A 18 -6.51 -25.61 15.78
C PHE A 18 -6.42 -25.73 14.26
N VAL A 19 -7.33 -26.46 13.62
CA VAL A 19 -7.34 -26.60 12.14
C VAL A 19 -7.59 -25.28 11.46
N VAL A 20 -8.47 -24.43 12.01
CA VAL A 20 -8.71 -23.09 11.46
C VAL A 20 -7.48 -22.22 11.59
N LEU A 21 -6.79 -22.19 12.76
CA LEU A 21 -5.56 -21.44 12.94
C LEU A 21 -4.44 -21.94 12.01
N LEU A 22 -4.33 -23.26 11.83
CA LEU A 22 -3.40 -23.85 10.88
C LEU A 22 -3.69 -23.40 9.46
N THR A 23 -4.97 -23.37 9.09
CA THR A 23 -5.42 -22.88 7.77
C THR A 23 -5.10 -21.40 7.60
N ILE A 24 -5.35 -20.56 8.59
CA ILE A 24 -5.03 -19.14 8.61
C ILE A 24 -3.52 -18.91 8.44
N LEU A 25 -2.69 -19.78 9.02
CA LEU A 25 -1.24 -19.70 8.92
C LEU A 25 -0.73 -20.11 7.52
N PHE A 26 -1.18 -21.28 7.02
CA PHE A 26 -0.61 -21.86 5.82
C PHE A 26 -1.22 -21.34 4.51
N ALA A 27 -2.51 -21.00 4.48
CA ALA A 27 -3.16 -20.53 3.26
C ALA A 27 -2.50 -19.27 2.67
N PRO A 28 -2.17 -18.22 3.44
CA PRO A 28 -1.43 -17.07 2.92
C PRO A 28 -0.03 -17.41 2.42
N ILE A 29 0.68 -18.32 3.11
CA ILE A 29 2.03 -18.75 2.72
C ILE A 29 2.01 -19.46 1.36
N ILE A 30 1.05 -20.36 1.16
CA ILE A 30 0.87 -21.09 -0.10
C ILE A 30 0.46 -20.14 -1.21
N MET A 31 -0.52 -19.27 -0.94
CA MET A 31 -1.02 -18.29 -1.91
C MET A 31 0.04 -17.24 -2.26
N GLY A 32 0.87 -16.82 -1.31
CA GLY A 32 2.00 -15.95 -1.57
C GLY A 32 2.98 -16.55 -2.58
N LYS A 33 3.26 -17.87 -2.49
CA LYS A 33 4.07 -18.58 -3.49
C LYS A 33 3.39 -18.64 -4.87
N LEU A 34 2.06 -18.78 -4.89
CA LEU A 34 1.25 -18.78 -6.12
C LEU A 34 0.96 -17.37 -6.63
N ARG A 35 1.28 -16.32 -5.85
CA ARG A 35 1.03 -14.91 -6.17
C ARG A 35 -0.46 -14.55 -6.27
N ILE A 36 -1.28 -15.22 -5.47
CA ILE A 36 -2.72 -15.02 -5.37
C ILE A 36 -3.00 -14.20 -4.08
N PRO A 37 -3.94 -13.23 -4.10
CA PRO A 37 -4.33 -12.47 -2.91
C PRO A 37 -4.78 -13.37 -1.76
N HIS A 38 -4.39 -13.03 -0.51
CA HIS A 38 -4.66 -13.86 0.68
C HIS A 38 -6.14 -14.12 0.92
N ILE A 39 -7.00 -13.13 0.63
CA ILE A 39 -8.45 -13.25 0.77
C ILE A 39 -8.97 -14.45 -0.02
N ILE A 40 -8.52 -14.60 -1.27
CA ILE A 40 -8.88 -15.73 -2.13
C ILE A 40 -8.36 -17.03 -1.53
N GLY A 41 -7.13 -17.02 -1.00
CA GLY A 41 -6.54 -18.20 -0.37
C GLY A 41 -7.34 -18.73 0.81
N MET A 42 -7.87 -17.85 1.64
CA MET A 42 -8.72 -18.23 2.76
C MET A 42 -10.04 -18.86 2.30
N VAL A 43 -10.68 -18.31 1.28
CA VAL A 43 -11.90 -18.85 0.71
C VAL A 43 -11.64 -20.23 0.07
N LEU A 44 -10.55 -20.37 -0.72
CA LEU A 44 -10.16 -21.66 -1.31
C LEU A 44 -9.82 -22.72 -0.26
N ALA A 45 -9.13 -22.32 0.81
CA ALA A 45 -8.82 -23.21 1.93
C ALA A 45 -10.11 -23.67 2.63
N GLY A 46 -11.06 -22.75 2.89
CA GLY A 46 -12.39 -23.08 3.43
C GLY A 46 -13.16 -24.07 2.55
N MET A 47 -13.08 -23.87 1.23
CA MET A 47 -13.68 -24.78 0.25
C MET A 47 -13.07 -26.19 0.30
N LEU A 48 -11.76 -26.30 0.49
CA LEU A 48 -11.06 -27.58 0.60
C LEU A 48 -11.39 -28.32 1.92
N ILE A 49 -11.40 -27.61 3.07
CA ILE A 49 -11.61 -28.25 4.38
C ILE A 49 -13.09 -28.47 4.70
N GLY A 50 -14.00 -27.78 4.03
CA GLY A 50 -15.43 -27.83 4.24
C GLY A 50 -16.09 -29.13 3.78
N LYS A 51 -17.39 -29.23 4.06
CA LYS A 51 -18.26 -30.40 3.77
C LYS A 51 -18.22 -30.85 2.31
N TYR A 52 -18.11 -29.91 1.38
CA TYR A 52 -18.12 -30.18 -0.07
C TYR A 52 -16.72 -30.42 -0.66
N GLY A 53 -15.66 -30.27 0.16
CA GLY A 53 -14.28 -30.59 -0.19
C GLY A 53 -13.83 -31.91 0.46
N LEU A 54 -12.86 -31.83 1.37
CA LEU A 54 -12.30 -32.96 2.08
C LEU A 54 -13.13 -33.38 3.30
N ASN A 55 -14.20 -32.67 3.63
CA ASN A 55 -15.09 -32.88 4.77
C ASN A 55 -14.35 -32.99 6.12
N ILE A 56 -13.33 -32.16 6.32
CA ILE A 56 -12.51 -32.11 7.56
C ILE A 56 -13.30 -31.43 8.66
N LEU A 57 -13.94 -30.29 8.33
CA LEU A 57 -14.73 -29.48 9.26
C LEU A 57 -16.15 -29.31 8.76
N GLU A 58 -17.11 -29.35 9.68
CA GLU A 58 -18.48 -28.93 9.42
C GLU A 58 -18.72 -27.54 10.02
N ARG A 59 -19.59 -26.76 9.38
CA ARG A 59 -19.93 -25.40 9.84
C ARG A 59 -20.86 -25.51 11.05
N ASP A 60 -20.29 -25.31 12.22
CA ASP A 60 -20.99 -25.29 13.51
C ASP A 60 -21.39 -23.86 13.95
N SER A 61 -22.02 -23.75 15.11
CA SER A 61 -22.41 -22.47 15.74
C SER A 61 -21.24 -21.53 15.99
N SER A 62 -20.02 -22.07 16.20
CA SER A 62 -18.80 -21.29 16.39
C SER A 62 -18.42 -20.57 15.08
N PHE A 63 -18.45 -21.28 13.96
CA PHE A 63 -18.24 -20.66 12.64
C PHE A 63 -19.28 -19.59 12.33
N GLU A 64 -20.52 -19.80 12.73
CA GLU A 64 -21.58 -18.81 12.51
C GLU A 64 -21.32 -17.53 13.32
N LEU A 65 -20.97 -17.68 14.61
CA LEU A 65 -20.66 -16.56 15.50
C LEU A 65 -19.44 -15.77 15.00
N PHE A 66 -18.28 -16.45 14.83
CA PHE A 66 -17.05 -15.80 14.38
C PHE A 66 -17.17 -15.26 12.96
N GLY A 67 -17.91 -15.95 12.08
CA GLY A 67 -18.20 -15.51 10.74
C GLY A 67 -19.01 -14.21 10.72
N ARG A 68 -20.05 -14.10 11.58
CA ARG A 68 -20.85 -12.86 11.71
C ARG A 68 -20.02 -11.72 12.27
N VAL A 69 -19.21 -11.97 13.29
CA VAL A 69 -18.26 -10.98 13.83
C VAL A 69 -17.27 -10.53 12.76
N GLY A 70 -16.68 -11.46 12.02
CA GLY A 70 -15.74 -11.16 10.96
C GLY A 70 -16.34 -10.32 9.84
N LEU A 71 -17.59 -10.59 9.47
CA LEU A 71 -18.34 -9.82 8.49
C LEU A 71 -18.56 -8.36 8.92
N LEU A 72 -19.02 -8.16 10.17
CA LEU A 72 -19.17 -6.82 10.74
C LEU A 72 -17.83 -6.10 10.83
N TYR A 73 -16.78 -6.83 11.21
CA TYR A 73 -15.43 -6.28 11.34
C TYR A 73 -14.86 -5.79 10.01
N ILE A 74 -15.04 -6.54 8.92
CA ILE A 74 -14.62 -6.13 7.57
C ILE A 74 -15.32 -4.83 7.17
N MET A 75 -16.62 -4.73 7.41
CA MET A 75 -17.37 -3.52 7.05
C MET A 75 -16.97 -2.32 7.93
N PHE A 76 -16.71 -2.56 9.20
CA PHE A 76 -16.20 -1.55 10.12
C PHE A 76 -14.82 -1.03 9.68
N LEU A 77 -13.87 -1.92 9.35
CA LEU A 77 -12.56 -1.53 8.83
C LEU A 77 -12.68 -0.75 7.52
N ALA A 78 -13.54 -1.19 6.61
CA ALA A 78 -13.79 -0.47 5.36
C ALA A 78 -14.25 0.98 5.63
N GLY A 79 -15.12 1.20 6.64
CA GLY A 79 -15.52 2.53 7.07
C GLY A 79 -14.39 3.33 7.74
N LEU A 80 -13.56 2.66 8.54
CA LEU A 80 -12.48 3.27 9.30
C LEU A 80 -11.30 3.70 8.41
N GLU A 81 -11.02 2.98 7.33
CA GLU A 81 -9.93 3.26 6.39
C GLU A 81 -10.26 4.36 5.37
N MET A 82 -11.48 4.89 5.36
CA MET A 82 -11.92 5.89 4.39
C MET A 82 -11.18 7.23 4.53
N ASP A 83 -10.61 7.77 3.46
CA ASP A 83 -10.05 9.15 3.44
C ASP A 83 -11.11 10.20 3.12
N LEU A 84 -11.76 10.70 4.19
CA LEU A 84 -12.81 11.74 4.09
C LEU A 84 -12.27 13.11 3.65
N GLU A 85 -10.98 13.42 3.85
CA GLU A 85 -10.40 14.72 3.47
C GLU A 85 -10.21 14.81 1.95
N SER A 86 -9.76 13.73 1.33
CA SER A 86 -9.60 13.64 -0.13
C SER A 86 -10.95 13.76 -0.86
N VAL A 87 -12.01 13.20 -0.28
CA VAL A 87 -13.39 13.30 -0.81
C VAL A 87 -13.87 14.75 -0.88
N LYS A 88 -13.53 15.59 0.11
CA LYS A 88 -13.95 17.00 0.13
C LYS A 88 -13.33 17.85 -0.98
N LYS A 89 -12.06 17.62 -1.36
CA LYS A 89 -11.33 18.44 -2.33
C LYS A 89 -11.80 18.27 -3.78
N SER A 90 -12.33 17.09 -4.15
CA SER A 90 -12.76 16.75 -5.52
C SER A 90 -14.21 16.28 -5.60
N SER A 91 -15.06 16.75 -4.71
CA SER A 91 -16.40 16.22 -4.42
C SER A 91 -17.28 16.02 -5.66
N LYS A 92 -17.33 16.98 -6.60
CA LYS A 92 -18.16 16.87 -7.81
C LYS A 92 -17.74 15.73 -8.74
N ARG A 93 -16.43 15.59 -9.02
CA ARG A 93 -15.91 14.51 -9.88
C ARG A 93 -16.04 13.15 -9.23
N ILE A 94 -15.80 13.07 -7.92
CA ILE A 94 -15.99 11.86 -7.12
C ILE A 94 -17.46 11.45 -7.11
N LEU A 95 -18.38 12.39 -6.93
CA LEU A 95 -19.82 12.12 -6.96
C LEU A 95 -20.25 11.57 -8.32
N ILE A 96 -19.84 12.21 -9.42
CA ILE A 96 -20.18 11.75 -10.77
C ILE A 96 -19.61 10.37 -11.05
N PHE A 97 -18.32 10.15 -10.77
CA PHE A 97 -17.70 8.85 -11.00
C PHE A 97 -18.27 7.75 -10.09
N GLY A 98 -18.53 8.05 -8.82
CA GLY A 98 -19.15 7.11 -7.89
C GLY A 98 -20.55 6.70 -8.30
N LEU A 99 -21.38 7.66 -8.75
CA LEU A 99 -22.71 7.38 -9.29
C LEU A 99 -22.65 6.55 -10.57
N LEU A 100 -21.76 6.87 -11.50
CA LEU A 100 -21.57 6.07 -12.72
C LEU A 100 -21.03 4.67 -12.40
N SER A 101 -20.08 4.55 -11.47
CA SER A 101 -19.53 3.28 -11.00
C SER A 101 -20.54 2.41 -10.24
N PHE A 102 -21.60 3.01 -9.70
CA PHE A 102 -22.72 2.32 -9.12
C PHE A 102 -23.79 1.99 -10.18
N LEU A 103 -24.31 3.00 -10.88
CA LEU A 103 -25.50 2.87 -11.74
C LEU A 103 -25.25 1.98 -12.97
N ILE A 104 -24.08 2.13 -13.63
CA ILE A 104 -23.82 1.38 -14.88
C ILE A 104 -23.76 -0.13 -14.61
N PRO A 105 -22.91 -0.64 -13.67
CA PRO A 105 -22.90 -2.07 -13.37
C PRO A 105 -24.24 -2.56 -12.81
N PHE A 106 -24.91 -1.75 -11.97
CA PHE A 106 -26.21 -2.07 -11.40
C PHE A 106 -27.26 -2.33 -12.48
N VAL A 107 -27.47 -1.38 -13.40
CA VAL A 107 -28.49 -1.47 -14.46
C VAL A 107 -28.16 -2.59 -15.44
N LEU A 108 -26.91 -2.70 -15.88
CA LEU A 108 -26.49 -3.76 -16.81
C LEU A 108 -26.71 -5.14 -16.21
N THR A 109 -26.37 -5.31 -14.92
CA THR A 109 -26.55 -6.59 -14.25
C THR A 109 -28.01 -6.89 -13.95
N PHE A 110 -28.80 -5.87 -13.55
CA PHE A 110 -30.23 -6.02 -13.33
C PHE A 110 -30.94 -6.48 -14.60
N VAL A 111 -30.66 -5.86 -15.76
CA VAL A 111 -31.23 -6.24 -17.06
C VAL A 111 -30.76 -7.64 -17.46
N MET A 112 -29.48 -7.95 -17.30
CA MET A 112 -28.93 -9.28 -17.59
C MET A 112 -29.61 -10.37 -16.75
N ALA A 113 -29.72 -10.15 -15.44
CA ALA A 113 -30.29 -11.12 -14.52
C ALA A 113 -31.80 -11.35 -14.76
N SER A 114 -32.55 -10.25 -15.04
CA SER A 114 -33.99 -10.37 -15.29
C SER A 114 -34.33 -10.94 -16.69
N TRP A 115 -33.56 -10.56 -17.73
CA TRP A 115 -33.91 -10.93 -19.12
C TRP A 115 -33.15 -12.19 -19.62
N LEU A 116 -31.84 -12.35 -19.29
CA LEU A 116 -31.08 -13.50 -19.75
C LEU A 116 -31.18 -14.69 -18.79
N LEU A 117 -31.17 -14.42 -17.47
CA LEU A 117 -31.20 -15.50 -16.47
C LEU A 117 -32.62 -15.77 -15.93
N ASN A 118 -33.61 -14.94 -16.27
CA ASN A 118 -35.00 -15.05 -15.80
C ASN A 118 -35.14 -15.11 -14.27
N TYR A 119 -34.23 -14.39 -13.54
CA TYR A 119 -34.33 -14.29 -12.09
C TYR A 119 -35.46 -13.35 -11.65
N SER A 120 -35.98 -13.55 -10.45
CA SER A 120 -36.97 -12.64 -9.88
C SER A 120 -36.46 -11.21 -9.84
N PRO A 121 -37.34 -10.19 -9.91
CA PRO A 121 -36.90 -8.81 -9.86
C PRO A 121 -36.09 -8.46 -8.60
N GLN A 122 -36.41 -9.08 -7.46
CA GLN A 122 -35.69 -8.90 -6.20
C GLN A 122 -34.28 -9.53 -6.25
N ALA A 123 -34.13 -10.74 -6.80
CA ALA A 123 -32.85 -11.40 -7.00
C ALA A 123 -31.97 -10.61 -8.00
N SER A 124 -32.59 -10.14 -9.10
CA SER A 124 -31.90 -9.31 -10.10
C SER A 124 -31.43 -7.99 -9.51
N PHE A 125 -32.23 -7.36 -8.65
CA PHE A 125 -31.89 -6.14 -7.94
C PHE A 125 -30.70 -6.37 -6.99
N LEU A 126 -30.74 -7.43 -6.20
CA LEU A 126 -29.65 -7.78 -5.28
C LEU A 126 -28.35 -8.09 -6.04
N LEU A 127 -28.43 -8.83 -7.15
CA LEU A 127 -27.27 -9.11 -7.98
C LEU A 127 -26.70 -7.80 -8.58
N GLY A 128 -27.57 -6.85 -8.97
CA GLY A 128 -27.17 -5.51 -9.38
C GLY A 128 -26.42 -4.76 -8.27
N CYS A 129 -26.89 -4.81 -7.02
CA CYS A 129 -26.20 -4.21 -5.87
C CYS A 129 -24.83 -4.84 -5.62
N ILE A 130 -24.75 -6.18 -5.74
CA ILE A 130 -23.48 -6.93 -5.58
C ILE A 130 -22.47 -6.49 -6.63
N MET A 131 -22.87 -6.38 -7.90
CA MET A 131 -21.98 -5.96 -9.00
C MET A 131 -21.66 -4.46 -8.99
N ALA A 132 -22.51 -3.65 -8.40
CA ALA A 132 -22.23 -2.24 -8.22
C ALA A 132 -21.20 -1.99 -7.12
N SER A 133 -21.14 -2.82 -6.07
CA SER A 133 -20.15 -2.70 -5.00
C SER A 133 -18.73 -2.97 -5.51
N ASN A 134 -17.74 -2.37 -4.87
CA ASN A 134 -16.34 -2.61 -5.16
C ASN A 134 -15.47 -2.47 -3.91
N THR A 135 -14.28 -3.04 -3.97
CA THR A 135 -13.31 -3.04 -2.88
C THR A 135 -11.91 -2.71 -3.41
N LEU A 136 -11.17 -1.88 -2.69
CA LEU A 136 -9.86 -1.37 -3.11
C LEU A 136 -8.72 -2.38 -2.89
N ILE A 137 -8.85 -3.61 -3.37
CA ILE A 137 -7.84 -4.68 -3.17
C ILE A 137 -6.49 -4.32 -3.78
N ALA A 138 -6.49 -3.62 -4.93
CA ALA A 138 -5.26 -3.26 -5.63
C ALA A 138 -4.61 -1.97 -5.09
N TYR A 139 -5.18 -1.30 -4.09
CA TYR A 139 -4.64 -0.06 -3.53
C TYR A 139 -3.20 -0.18 -2.99
N PRO A 140 -2.76 -1.29 -2.34
CA PRO A 140 -1.37 -1.47 -1.93
C PRO A 140 -0.37 -1.38 -3.10
N ILE A 141 -0.79 -1.73 -4.33
CA ILE A 141 0.04 -1.58 -5.53
C ILE A 141 0.33 -0.09 -5.78
N VAL A 142 -0.69 0.75 -5.67
CA VAL A 142 -0.56 2.21 -5.81
C VAL A 142 0.44 2.78 -4.79
N GLY A 143 0.41 2.28 -3.55
CA GLY A 143 1.34 2.65 -2.50
C GLY A 143 2.80 2.36 -2.85
N ARG A 144 3.08 1.21 -3.48
CA ARG A 144 4.42 0.81 -3.92
C ARG A 144 5.01 1.72 -5.00
N TYR A 145 4.15 2.32 -5.84
CA TYR A 145 4.53 3.27 -6.88
C TYR A 145 4.51 4.73 -6.44
N GLY A 146 4.14 5.01 -5.17
CA GLY A 146 4.05 6.37 -4.64
C GLY A 146 2.93 7.22 -5.26
N LEU A 147 1.90 6.59 -5.83
CA LEU A 147 0.82 7.26 -6.58
C LEU A 147 -0.44 7.54 -5.74
N GLN A 148 -0.39 7.46 -4.40
CA GLN A 148 -1.56 7.66 -3.54
C GLN A 148 -2.25 9.01 -3.73
N ARG A 149 -1.50 10.03 -4.18
CA ARG A 149 -1.98 11.40 -4.43
C ARG A 149 -2.33 11.68 -5.89
N ASP A 150 -2.18 10.70 -6.76
CA ASP A 150 -2.59 10.85 -8.16
C ASP A 150 -4.10 11.10 -8.26
N SER A 151 -4.50 12.00 -9.15
CA SER A 151 -5.89 12.41 -9.32
C SER A 151 -6.81 11.22 -9.64
N SER A 152 -6.36 10.28 -10.48
CA SER A 152 -7.15 9.10 -10.86
C SER A 152 -7.32 8.14 -9.70
N VAL A 153 -6.31 8.02 -8.83
CA VAL A 153 -6.36 7.21 -7.62
C VAL A 153 -7.33 7.79 -6.61
N MET A 154 -7.22 9.10 -6.30
CA MET A 154 -8.13 9.77 -5.38
C MET A 154 -9.58 9.71 -5.85
N LEU A 155 -9.83 9.88 -7.15
CA LEU A 155 -11.17 9.73 -7.73
C LEU A 155 -11.69 8.30 -7.57
N SER A 156 -10.84 7.30 -7.79
CA SER A 156 -11.22 5.88 -7.66
C SER A 156 -11.53 5.49 -6.22
N VAL A 157 -10.71 5.95 -5.26
CA VAL A 157 -10.95 5.72 -3.83
C VAL A 157 -12.30 6.32 -3.41
N GLY A 158 -12.52 7.60 -3.70
CA GLY A 158 -13.80 8.26 -3.35
C GLY A 158 -15.01 7.64 -4.06
N ALA A 159 -14.88 7.26 -5.33
CA ALA A 159 -15.95 6.61 -6.09
C ALA A 159 -16.29 5.22 -5.55
N SER A 160 -15.25 4.43 -5.16
CA SER A 160 -15.45 3.12 -4.54
C SER A 160 -16.25 3.21 -3.25
N MET A 161 -15.91 4.19 -2.43
CA MET A 161 -16.60 4.46 -1.17
C MET A 161 -18.07 4.78 -1.39
N LEU A 162 -18.36 5.71 -2.31
CA LEU A 162 -19.73 6.10 -2.63
C LEU A 162 -20.52 4.93 -3.22
N SER A 163 -19.92 4.17 -4.12
CA SER A 163 -20.55 3.00 -4.75
C SER A 163 -20.88 1.91 -3.74
N LEU A 164 -19.95 1.61 -2.80
CA LEU A 164 -20.21 0.66 -1.72
C LEU A 164 -21.33 1.15 -0.79
N PHE A 165 -21.30 2.42 -0.38
CA PHE A 165 -22.33 3.01 0.46
C PHE A 165 -23.71 2.92 -0.20
N LEU A 166 -23.82 3.29 -1.48
CA LEU A 166 -25.08 3.18 -2.23
C LEU A 166 -25.55 1.73 -2.34
N SER A 167 -24.65 0.79 -2.58
CA SER A 167 -24.98 -0.64 -2.62
C SER A 167 -25.55 -1.14 -1.30
N LEU A 168 -24.99 -0.70 -0.18
CA LEU A 168 -25.48 -1.05 1.17
C LEU A 168 -26.82 -0.42 1.48
N VAL A 169 -27.05 0.83 1.08
CA VAL A 169 -28.35 1.50 1.24
C VAL A 169 -29.44 0.79 0.42
N MET A 170 -29.12 0.42 -0.82
CA MET A 170 -30.06 -0.31 -1.68
C MET A 170 -30.34 -1.72 -1.15
N LEU A 171 -29.31 -2.40 -0.60
CA LEU A 171 -29.49 -3.67 0.10
C LEU A 171 -30.45 -3.52 1.28
N ALA A 172 -30.23 -2.51 2.12
CA ALA A 172 -31.11 -2.23 3.26
C ALA A 172 -32.55 -1.98 2.84
N ALA A 173 -32.76 -1.21 1.75
CA ALA A 173 -34.08 -0.98 1.18
C ALA A 173 -34.73 -2.28 0.68
N LEU A 174 -33.95 -3.17 0.04
CA LEU A 174 -34.43 -4.48 -0.44
C LEU A 174 -34.88 -5.37 0.73
N VAL A 175 -34.05 -5.48 1.77
CA VAL A 175 -34.34 -6.30 2.95
C VAL A 175 -35.61 -5.79 3.65
N ALA A 176 -35.68 -4.49 3.90
CA ALA A 176 -36.85 -3.88 4.51
C ALA A 176 -38.13 -4.08 3.67
N SER A 177 -38.04 -4.00 2.34
CA SER A 177 -39.18 -4.23 1.45
C SER A 177 -39.65 -5.68 1.39
N HIS A 178 -38.81 -6.61 1.86
CA HIS A 178 -39.14 -8.03 1.88
C HIS A 178 -40.02 -8.41 3.09
N GLU A 179 -39.85 -7.73 4.20
CA GLU A 179 -40.52 -8.04 5.47
C GLU A 179 -41.95 -7.46 5.57
N GLU A 180 -42.28 -6.38 4.84
CA GLU A 180 -43.56 -5.66 4.96
C GLU A 180 -44.19 -5.35 3.61
N ASN A 181 -45.53 -5.17 3.58
CA ASN A 181 -46.26 -4.66 2.42
C ASN A 181 -45.81 -3.24 2.07
N THR A 182 -45.19 -3.07 0.90
CA THR A 182 -44.58 -1.82 0.44
C THR A 182 -45.63 -0.80 0.00
N ASN A 183 -46.00 0.12 0.91
CA ASN A 183 -46.80 1.29 0.62
C ASN A 183 -45.91 2.54 0.64
N VAL A 184 -46.39 3.66 0.08
CA VAL A 184 -45.67 4.95 0.14
C VAL A 184 -45.30 5.34 1.57
N TRP A 185 -46.18 5.07 2.52
CA TRP A 185 -45.94 5.26 3.95
C TRP A 185 -44.80 4.40 4.50
N PHE A 186 -44.61 3.17 4.01
CA PHE A 186 -43.49 2.33 4.38
C PHE A 186 -42.16 2.98 4.01
N TRP A 187 -42.00 3.48 2.79
CA TRP A 187 -40.79 4.15 2.36
C TRP A 187 -40.50 5.45 3.15
N LEU A 188 -41.54 6.17 3.50
CA LEU A 188 -41.38 7.37 4.36
C LEU A 188 -40.89 6.97 5.77
N PHE A 189 -41.49 5.94 6.36
CA PHE A 189 -41.08 5.42 7.66
C PHE A 189 -39.66 4.82 7.64
N PHE A 190 -39.32 4.07 6.57
CA PHE A 190 -37.97 3.55 6.38
C PHE A 190 -36.95 4.69 6.31
N LEU A 191 -37.17 5.69 5.49
CA LEU A 191 -36.33 6.87 5.39
C LEU A 191 -36.20 7.62 6.73
N LEU A 192 -37.27 7.72 7.47
CA LEU A 192 -37.27 8.37 8.80
C LEU A 192 -36.47 7.54 9.82
N LYS A 193 -36.73 6.24 9.92
CA LYS A 193 -35.98 5.32 10.80
C LYS A 193 -34.49 5.28 10.45
N PHE A 194 -34.16 5.10 9.17
CA PHE A 194 -32.80 5.05 8.69
C PHE A 194 -32.06 6.40 8.85
N GLY A 195 -32.72 7.50 8.49
CA GLY A 195 -32.20 8.85 8.71
C GLY A 195 -32.04 9.18 10.19
N GLY A 196 -32.99 8.79 11.03
CA GLY A 196 -32.90 8.89 12.49
C GLY A 196 -31.77 8.09 13.09
N PHE A 197 -31.55 6.84 12.61
CA PHE A 197 -30.43 6.01 12.99
C PHE A 197 -29.07 6.66 12.62
N ILE A 198 -28.91 7.13 11.38
CA ILE A 198 -27.71 7.84 10.95
C ILE A 198 -27.47 9.10 11.80
N ALA A 199 -28.51 9.89 12.01
CA ALA A 199 -28.43 11.11 12.85
C ALA A 199 -28.03 10.77 14.30
N ALA A 200 -28.61 9.73 14.88
CA ALA A 200 -28.25 9.26 16.22
C ALA A 200 -26.76 8.83 16.27
N CYS A 201 -26.30 8.06 15.29
CA CYS A 201 -24.88 7.66 15.19
C CYS A 201 -23.95 8.88 15.09
N ILE A 202 -24.26 9.86 14.23
CA ILE A 202 -23.46 11.08 14.04
C ILE A 202 -23.45 11.95 15.31
N LEU A 203 -24.51 11.94 16.10
CA LEU A 203 -24.62 12.74 17.32
C LEU A 203 -24.01 12.04 18.54
N ILE A 204 -24.28 10.75 18.73
CA ILE A 204 -23.93 10.00 19.94
C ILE A 204 -22.48 9.51 19.88
N ILE A 205 -22.08 8.82 18.80
CA ILE A 205 -20.76 8.19 18.70
C ILE A 205 -19.61 9.20 18.90
N PRO A 206 -19.60 10.38 18.27
CA PRO A 206 -18.54 11.36 18.48
C PRO A 206 -18.46 11.90 19.92
N ARG A 207 -19.60 12.08 20.58
CA ARG A 207 -19.63 12.56 21.98
C ARG A 207 -19.07 11.50 22.91
N LEU A 208 -19.53 10.27 22.74
CA LEU A 208 -19.11 9.12 23.56
C LEU A 208 -17.60 8.84 23.35
N THR A 209 -17.14 8.85 22.09
CA THR A 209 -15.73 8.61 21.74
C THR A 209 -14.81 9.66 22.32
N ARG A 210 -15.17 10.96 22.20
CA ARG A 210 -14.36 12.03 22.80
C ARG A 210 -14.30 11.94 24.30
N TYR A 211 -15.43 11.64 24.96
CA TYR A 211 -15.48 11.47 26.42
C TYR A 211 -14.57 10.31 26.85
N PHE A 212 -14.71 9.15 26.21
CA PHE A 212 -13.98 7.95 26.59
C PHE A 212 -12.46 8.05 26.31
N LEU A 213 -12.06 8.44 25.09
CA LEU A 213 -10.64 8.53 24.69
C LEU A 213 -9.87 9.61 25.46
N ARG A 214 -10.56 10.66 25.97
CA ARG A 214 -9.93 11.67 26.82
C ARG A 214 -9.70 11.19 28.25
N ARG A 215 -10.57 10.33 28.76
CA ARG A 215 -10.54 9.89 30.15
C ARG A 215 -9.70 8.64 30.37
N TYR A 216 -9.64 7.75 29.40
CA TYR A 216 -8.96 6.47 29.50
C TYR A 216 -7.87 6.36 28.43
N SER A 217 -6.62 6.28 28.91
CA SER A 217 -5.43 6.14 28.05
C SER A 217 -5.00 4.67 27.85
N ASP A 218 -5.59 3.75 28.59
CA ASP A 218 -5.29 2.32 28.45
C ASP A 218 -5.72 1.80 27.09
N GLN A 219 -4.78 1.16 26.42
CA GLN A 219 -4.93 0.76 25.03
C GLN A 219 -5.88 -0.44 24.86
N VAL A 220 -5.98 -1.31 25.85
CA VAL A 220 -6.92 -2.45 25.83
C VAL A 220 -8.34 -1.94 26.02
N MET A 221 -8.55 -1.02 26.96
CA MET A 221 -9.84 -0.38 27.17
C MET A 221 -10.32 0.40 25.94
N GLN A 222 -9.42 1.13 25.28
CA GLN A 222 -9.74 1.85 24.05
C GLN A 222 -10.16 0.89 22.92
N PHE A 223 -9.45 -0.23 22.77
CA PHE A 223 -9.79 -1.25 21.78
C PHE A 223 -11.18 -1.88 22.07
N ILE A 224 -11.44 -2.28 23.31
CA ILE A 224 -12.74 -2.85 23.72
C ILE A 224 -13.85 -1.84 23.51
N PHE A 225 -13.62 -0.56 23.83
CA PHE A 225 -14.57 0.53 23.59
C PHE A 225 -14.93 0.64 22.11
N VAL A 226 -13.95 0.65 21.22
CA VAL A 226 -14.17 0.75 19.77
C VAL A 226 -14.99 -0.43 19.25
N LEU A 227 -14.67 -1.65 19.69
CA LEU A 227 -15.47 -2.83 19.34
C LEU A 227 -16.90 -2.74 19.89
N SER A 228 -17.06 -2.28 21.13
CA SER A 228 -18.39 -2.10 21.72
C SER A 228 -19.24 -1.11 20.92
N VAL A 229 -18.66 0.00 20.45
CA VAL A 229 -19.35 0.96 19.60
C VAL A 229 -19.73 0.33 18.25
N MET A 230 -18.83 -0.46 17.64
CA MET A 230 -19.11 -1.19 16.41
C MET A 230 -20.32 -2.12 16.55
N PHE A 231 -20.31 -3.00 17.58
CA PHE A 231 -21.40 -3.94 17.79
C PHE A 231 -22.70 -3.27 18.23
N LEU A 232 -22.63 -2.21 19.05
CA LEU A 232 -23.80 -1.42 19.42
C LEU A 232 -24.44 -0.78 18.18
N SER A 233 -23.62 -0.23 17.28
CA SER A 233 -24.12 0.38 16.04
C SER A 233 -24.73 -0.66 15.10
N ALA A 234 -24.14 -1.86 15.03
CA ALA A 234 -24.70 -2.96 14.27
C ALA A 234 -26.05 -3.41 14.84
N ALA A 235 -26.16 -3.58 16.14
CA ALA A 235 -27.42 -3.93 16.80
C ALA A 235 -28.49 -2.83 16.68
N ALA A 236 -28.09 -1.55 16.81
CA ALA A 236 -28.98 -0.41 16.60
C ALA A 236 -29.49 -0.31 15.14
N SER A 237 -28.65 -0.66 14.17
CA SER A 237 -29.02 -0.76 12.77
C SER A 237 -30.10 -1.83 12.54
N GLU A 238 -29.91 -3.02 13.12
CA GLU A 238 -30.90 -4.10 13.05
C GLU A 238 -32.23 -3.71 13.72
N ALA A 239 -32.17 -3.03 14.86
CA ALA A 239 -33.37 -2.48 15.51
C ALA A 239 -34.09 -1.41 14.68
N ALA A 240 -33.38 -0.69 13.82
CA ALA A 240 -33.94 0.26 12.87
C ALA A 240 -34.51 -0.41 11.59
N GLY A 241 -34.43 -1.73 11.48
CA GLY A 241 -34.87 -2.49 10.29
C GLY A 241 -33.83 -2.47 9.14
N VAL A 242 -32.55 -2.27 9.46
CA VAL A 242 -31.44 -2.24 8.49
C VAL A 242 -30.39 -3.23 8.92
N GLU A 243 -29.80 -3.96 7.96
CA GLU A 243 -28.76 -4.93 8.24
C GLU A 243 -27.61 -4.40 9.10
N GLY A 244 -27.15 -5.20 10.07
CA GLY A 244 -26.08 -4.83 11.01
C GLY A 244 -24.76 -4.41 10.34
N ILE A 245 -24.50 -4.91 9.13
CA ILE A 245 -23.31 -4.55 8.32
C ILE A 245 -23.26 -3.03 8.00
N VAL A 246 -24.42 -2.41 7.81
CA VAL A 246 -24.54 -0.97 7.56
C VAL A 246 -24.18 -0.17 8.81
N GLY A 247 -24.66 -0.63 9.99
CA GLY A 247 -24.32 -0.03 11.27
C GLY A 247 -22.84 -0.10 11.59
N ALA A 248 -22.21 -1.26 11.34
CA ALA A 248 -20.78 -1.43 11.51
C ALA A 248 -19.99 -0.49 10.58
N PHE A 249 -20.37 -0.40 9.31
CA PHE A 249 -19.74 0.51 8.34
C PHE A 249 -19.86 1.99 8.75
N ILE A 250 -21.06 2.44 9.15
CA ILE A 250 -21.29 3.83 9.57
C ILE A 250 -20.49 4.16 10.82
N SER A 251 -20.43 3.25 11.80
CA SER A 251 -19.61 3.45 13.00
C SER A 251 -18.12 3.59 12.67
N GLY A 252 -17.59 2.76 11.76
CA GLY A 252 -16.23 2.88 11.24
C GLY A 252 -15.97 4.23 10.59
N LEU A 253 -16.88 4.67 9.72
CA LEU A 253 -16.81 5.97 9.05
C LEU A 253 -16.78 7.16 10.02
N ILE A 254 -17.58 7.11 11.08
CA ILE A 254 -17.61 8.15 12.10
C ILE A 254 -16.36 8.13 12.97
N LEU A 255 -15.89 6.93 13.36
CA LEU A 255 -14.71 6.76 14.19
C LEU A 255 -13.41 7.07 13.47
N ASN A 256 -13.37 7.02 12.15
CA ASN A 256 -12.22 7.38 11.32
C ASN A 256 -11.59 8.72 11.72
N ARG A 257 -12.42 9.73 12.03
CA ARG A 257 -11.91 11.04 12.48
C ARG A 257 -11.18 10.99 13.83
N TYR A 258 -11.48 10.02 14.67
CA TYR A 258 -10.98 9.92 16.06
C TYR A 258 -9.87 8.89 16.21
N ILE A 259 -9.73 8.00 15.27
CA ILE A 259 -8.70 6.94 15.23
C ILE A 259 -7.78 7.21 14.03
N PRO A 260 -6.65 7.90 14.23
CA PRO A 260 -5.71 8.12 13.14
C PRO A 260 -5.18 6.79 12.59
N HIS A 261 -5.03 6.71 11.26
CA HIS A 261 -4.52 5.50 10.56
C HIS A 261 -3.16 5.01 11.08
N VAL A 262 -2.39 5.90 11.71
CA VAL A 262 -1.04 5.62 12.25
C VAL A 262 -1.05 5.54 13.78
N SER A 263 -2.17 5.20 14.38
CA SER A 263 -2.24 5.07 15.83
C SER A 263 -1.99 3.63 16.28
N PRO A 264 -1.44 3.43 17.51
CA PRO A 264 -1.34 2.09 18.10
C PRO A 264 -2.69 1.38 18.22
N LEU A 265 -3.78 2.14 18.36
CA LEU A 265 -5.14 1.62 18.40
C LEU A 265 -5.56 1.06 17.03
N MET A 266 -5.29 1.78 15.94
CA MET A 266 -5.58 1.32 14.57
C MET A 266 -4.83 0.02 14.26
N ASN A 267 -3.53 -0.02 14.55
CA ASN A 267 -2.72 -1.23 14.33
C ASN A 267 -3.28 -2.46 15.05
N ARG A 268 -3.85 -2.29 16.26
CA ARG A 268 -4.47 -3.40 16.98
C ARG A 268 -5.80 -3.84 16.39
N ILE A 269 -6.61 -2.86 15.98
CA ILE A 269 -7.88 -3.14 15.31
C ILE A 269 -7.60 -3.92 14.02
N GLU A 270 -6.67 -3.46 13.20
CA GLU A 270 -6.27 -4.15 11.98
C GLU A 270 -5.66 -5.53 12.27
N PHE A 271 -4.78 -5.63 13.27
CA PHE A 271 -4.13 -6.89 13.63
C PHE A 271 -5.14 -7.97 14.00
N ILE A 272 -6.04 -7.69 14.93
CA ILE A 272 -7.02 -8.68 15.41
C ILE A 272 -8.03 -9.02 14.30
N GLY A 273 -8.47 -8.03 13.55
CA GLY A 273 -9.33 -8.24 12.38
C GLY A 273 -8.70 -9.18 11.37
N ASN A 274 -7.50 -8.88 10.93
CA ASN A 274 -6.78 -9.64 9.90
C ASN A 274 -6.22 -10.98 10.40
N ALA A 275 -5.91 -11.10 11.70
CA ALA A 275 -5.37 -12.32 12.27
C ALA A 275 -6.44 -13.38 12.62
N LEU A 276 -7.67 -12.96 12.96
CA LEU A 276 -8.66 -13.89 13.49
C LEU A 276 -10.04 -13.75 12.82
N PHE A 277 -10.72 -12.62 12.97
CA PHE A 277 -12.13 -12.51 12.60
C PHE A 277 -12.38 -12.58 11.09
N ILE A 278 -11.59 -11.85 10.32
CA ILE A 278 -11.73 -11.82 8.87
C ILE A 278 -11.41 -13.18 8.22
N PRO A 279 -10.30 -13.86 8.57
CA PRO A 279 -10.04 -15.19 8.09
C PRO A 279 -11.12 -16.21 8.44
N TYR A 280 -11.64 -16.19 9.67
CA TYR A 280 -12.75 -17.06 10.08
C TYR A 280 -13.97 -16.88 9.18
N PHE A 281 -14.35 -15.63 8.89
CA PHE A 281 -15.43 -15.32 7.96
C PHE A 281 -15.16 -15.87 6.56
N LEU A 282 -13.96 -15.61 6.01
CA LEU A 282 -13.61 -16.03 4.66
C LEU A 282 -13.57 -17.56 4.49
N ILE A 283 -13.01 -18.25 5.49
CA ILE A 283 -13.00 -19.72 5.54
C ILE A 283 -14.44 -20.24 5.62
N GLY A 284 -15.26 -19.67 6.51
CA GLY A 284 -16.66 -20.04 6.67
C GLY A 284 -17.50 -19.84 5.39
N VAL A 285 -17.23 -18.79 4.62
CA VAL A 285 -17.82 -18.58 3.29
C VAL A 285 -17.34 -19.64 2.30
N GLY A 286 -16.02 -19.93 2.31
CA GLY A 286 -15.44 -20.97 1.46
C GLY A 286 -16.10 -22.33 1.67
N MET A 287 -16.42 -22.69 2.90
CA MET A 287 -17.09 -23.96 3.24
C MET A 287 -18.50 -24.12 2.63
N LEU A 288 -19.15 -23.03 2.23
CA LEU A 288 -20.46 -23.07 1.56
C LEU A 288 -20.37 -23.38 0.07
N ILE A 289 -19.19 -23.27 -0.53
CA ILE A 289 -19.00 -23.40 -1.98
C ILE A 289 -18.98 -24.87 -2.40
N ARG A 290 -19.83 -25.22 -3.37
CA ARG A 290 -19.88 -26.55 -3.98
C ARG A 290 -19.15 -26.57 -5.32
N ILE A 291 -17.86 -27.01 -5.33
CA ILE A 291 -17.08 -27.11 -6.58
C ILE A 291 -17.71 -28.08 -7.57
N SER A 292 -18.23 -29.20 -7.08
CA SER A 292 -18.83 -30.25 -7.93
C SER A 292 -19.98 -29.72 -8.79
N SER A 293 -20.75 -28.73 -8.28
CA SER A 293 -21.85 -28.14 -9.02
C SER A 293 -21.41 -27.30 -10.24
N LEU A 294 -20.20 -26.75 -10.20
CA LEU A 294 -19.66 -25.94 -11.30
C LEU A 294 -19.42 -26.75 -12.58
N PHE A 295 -19.12 -28.03 -12.46
CA PHE A 295 -18.82 -28.91 -13.58
C PHE A 295 -19.97 -29.83 -13.95
N THR A 296 -21.11 -29.70 -13.27
CA THR A 296 -22.25 -30.61 -13.46
C THR A 296 -23.12 -30.25 -14.66
N SER A 297 -23.17 -28.96 -15.04
CA SER A 297 -24.00 -28.47 -16.12
C SER A 297 -23.35 -27.34 -16.92
N TRP A 298 -23.45 -27.40 -18.25
CA TRP A 298 -23.02 -26.30 -19.13
C TRP A 298 -23.77 -24.99 -18.83
N HIS A 299 -24.99 -25.08 -18.34
CA HIS A 299 -25.79 -23.93 -17.90
C HIS A 299 -25.12 -23.15 -16.76
N MET A 300 -24.53 -23.83 -15.77
CA MET A 300 -23.80 -23.22 -14.68
C MET A 300 -22.57 -22.42 -15.17
N VAL A 301 -21.80 -23.02 -16.08
CA VAL A 301 -20.63 -22.34 -16.67
C VAL A 301 -21.08 -21.07 -17.38
N TRP A 302 -22.22 -21.10 -18.06
CA TRP A 302 -22.78 -19.94 -18.75
C TRP A 302 -23.22 -18.83 -17.77
N ILE A 303 -23.90 -19.19 -16.67
CA ILE A 303 -24.29 -18.22 -15.61
C ILE A 303 -23.05 -17.53 -15.03
N VAL A 304 -22.05 -18.33 -14.66
CA VAL A 304 -20.78 -17.81 -14.11
C VAL A 304 -20.10 -16.87 -15.11
N ALA A 305 -20.03 -17.27 -16.39
CA ALA A 305 -19.43 -16.46 -17.44
C ALA A 305 -20.16 -15.11 -17.61
N LEU A 306 -21.49 -15.10 -17.57
CA LEU A 306 -22.29 -13.87 -17.65
C LEU A 306 -22.05 -12.98 -16.42
N ILE A 307 -22.06 -13.54 -15.22
CA ILE A 307 -21.81 -12.79 -13.97
C ILE A 307 -20.42 -12.14 -14.03
N VAL A 308 -19.37 -12.90 -14.40
CA VAL A 308 -18.00 -12.37 -14.54
C VAL A 308 -17.92 -11.29 -15.61
N PHE A 309 -18.54 -11.54 -16.77
CA PHE A 309 -18.50 -10.59 -17.90
C PHE A 309 -19.18 -9.26 -17.52
N PHE A 310 -20.42 -9.29 -17.07
CA PHE A 310 -21.19 -8.07 -16.76
C PHE A 310 -20.65 -7.33 -15.54
N GLY A 311 -20.17 -8.05 -14.52
CA GLY A 311 -19.49 -7.45 -13.36
C GLY A 311 -18.23 -6.70 -13.77
N THR A 312 -17.44 -7.24 -14.70
CA THR A 312 -16.20 -6.60 -15.19
C THR A 312 -16.49 -5.50 -16.21
N PHE A 313 -17.35 -5.79 -17.20
CA PHE A 313 -17.69 -4.89 -18.30
C PHE A 313 -18.37 -3.62 -17.79
N GLY A 314 -19.32 -3.73 -16.86
CA GLY A 314 -20.01 -2.57 -16.28
C GLY A 314 -19.04 -1.60 -15.59
N LYS A 315 -18.07 -2.13 -14.85
CA LYS A 315 -17.00 -1.32 -14.20
C LYS A 315 -16.05 -0.69 -15.22
N ALA A 316 -15.71 -1.41 -16.28
CA ALA A 316 -14.90 -0.88 -17.37
C ALA A 316 -15.58 0.31 -18.05
N VAL A 317 -16.85 0.15 -18.42
CA VAL A 317 -17.65 1.24 -19.04
C VAL A 317 -17.70 2.45 -18.10
N ALA A 318 -18.00 2.26 -16.81
CA ALA A 318 -18.06 3.35 -15.83
C ALA A 318 -16.73 4.11 -15.74
N ALA A 319 -15.61 3.39 -15.66
CA ALA A 319 -14.28 3.99 -15.53
C ALA A 319 -13.86 4.75 -16.79
N TYR A 320 -14.03 4.15 -17.98
CA TYR A 320 -13.60 4.80 -19.23
C TYR A 320 -14.51 5.97 -19.63
N VAL A 321 -15.83 5.85 -19.41
CA VAL A 321 -16.77 6.98 -19.63
C VAL A 321 -16.43 8.14 -18.71
N SER A 322 -16.15 7.87 -17.42
CA SER A 322 -15.75 8.92 -16.48
C SER A 322 -14.41 9.54 -16.83
N SER A 323 -13.43 8.71 -17.24
CA SER A 323 -12.12 9.20 -17.71
C SER A 323 -12.24 10.12 -18.92
N LEU A 324 -13.09 9.76 -19.87
CA LEU A 324 -13.38 10.58 -21.07
C LEU A 324 -14.11 11.89 -20.69
N LEU A 325 -15.12 11.81 -19.81
CA LEU A 325 -15.88 12.97 -19.32
C LEU A 325 -14.99 13.99 -18.60
N PHE A 326 -14.01 13.51 -17.84
CA PHE A 326 -13.07 14.38 -17.12
C PHE A 326 -11.83 14.77 -17.96
N ARG A 327 -11.76 14.33 -19.21
CA ARG A 327 -10.62 14.56 -20.13
C ARG A 327 -9.28 14.10 -19.55
N LEU A 328 -9.28 12.95 -18.89
CA LEU A 328 -8.09 12.35 -18.30
C LEU A 328 -7.33 11.50 -19.35
N PRO A 329 -6.02 11.31 -19.19
CA PRO A 329 -5.24 10.44 -20.08
C PRO A 329 -5.69 8.97 -19.97
N LYS A 330 -5.44 8.17 -21.00
CA LYS A 330 -5.82 6.74 -21.02
C LYS A 330 -5.29 5.94 -19.83
N SER A 331 -4.07 6.26 -19.38
CA SER A 331 -3.47 5.62 -18.18
C SER A 331 -4.29 5.88 -16.90
N ALA A 332 -4.91 7.07 -16.76
CA ALA A 332 -5.82 7.36 -15.66
C ALA A 332 -7.11 6.52 -15.76
N GLY A 333 -7.66 6.33 -16.97
CA GLY A 333 -8.80 5.43 -17.18
C GLY A 333 -8.49 3.98 -16.81
N HIS A 334 -7.31 3.46 -17.18
CA HIS A 334 -6.84 2.14 -16.75
C HIS A 334 -6.69 2.05 -15.23
N MET A 335 -6.17 3.09 -14.57
CA MET A 335 -6.07 3.16 -13.11
C MET A 335 -7.45 3.16 -12.45
N MET A 336 -8.38 3.98 -12.95
CA MET A 336 -9.75 4.05 -12.46
C MET A 336 -10.46 2.70 -12.59
N PHE A 337 -10.33 2.02 -13.73
CA PHE A 337 -10.87 0.67 -13.92
C PHE A 337 -10.19 -0.34 -12.99
N GLY A 338 -8.86 -0.36 -12.93
CA GLY A 338 -8.11 -1.27 -12.07
C GLY A 338 -8.54 -1.19 -10.61
N LEU A 339 -8.65 0.01 -10.06
CA LEU A 339 -9.00 0.22 -8.65
C LEU A 339 -10.49 -0.03 -8.33
N THR A 340 -11.40 0.13 -9.30
CA THR A 340 -12.85 -0.01 -9.05
C THR A 340 -13.44 -1.33 -9.54
N SER A 341 -12.67 -2.21 -10.19
CA SER A 341 -13.17 -3.46 -10.76
C SER A 341 -13.19 -4.64 -9.79
N ALA A 342 -12.43 -4.58 -8.68
CA ALA A 342 -12.37 -5.68 -7.74
C ALA A 342 -13.63 -5.78 -6.88
N HIS A 343 -14.14 -6.99 -6.76
CA HIS A 343 -15.18 -7.37 -5.82
C HIS A 343 -14.57 -8.22 -4.72
N ALA A 344 -15.04 -8.07 -3.48
CA ALA A 344 -14.55 -8.87 -2.35
C ALA A 344 -15.57 -8.96 -1.21
N ALA A 345 -15.15 -8.59 -0.02
CA ALA A 345 -15.91 -8.77 1.22
C ALA A 345 -17.32 -8.17 1.17
N GLY A 346 -17.49 -6.97 0.61
CA GLY A 346 -18.82 -6.34 0.48
C GLY A 346 -19.78 -7.16 -0.39
N SER A 347 -19.29 -7.70 -1.52
CA SER A 347 -20.08 -8.57 -2.39
C SER A 347 -20.47 -9.86 -1.69
N ILE A 348 -19.53 -10.50 -0.96
CA ILE A 348 -19.82 -11.72 -0.18
C ILE A 348 -20.84 -11.42 0.91
N ALA A 349 -20.70 -10.27 1.61
CA ALA A 349 -21.65 -9.84 2.63
C ALA A 349 -23.08 -9.77 2.09
N MET A 350 -23.27 -9.13 0.93
CA MET A 350 -24.58 -9.01 0.29
C MET A 350 -25.16 -10.35 -0.17
N VAL A 351 -24.31 -11.26 -0.69
CA VAL A 351 -24.72 -12.63 -1.03
C VAL A 351 -25.21 -13.37 0.21
N MET A 352 -24.47 -13.28 1.33
CA MET A 352 -24.85 -13.93 2.59
C MET A 352 -26.18 -13.43 3.15
N VAL A 353 -26.47 -12.13 2.99
CA VAL A 353 -27.79 -11.57 3.32
C VAL A 353 -28.86 -12.17 2.39
N GLY A 354 -28.64 -12.19 1.09
CA GLY A 354 -29.59 -12.76 0.11
C GLY A 354 -29.89 -14.24 0.33
N MET A 355 -28.91 -15.01 0.83
CA MET A 355 -29.11 -16.43 1.17
C MET A 355 -29.95 -16.66 2.45
N ARG A 356 -30.21 -15.62 3.22
CA ARG A 356 -31.10 -15.66 4.43
C ARG A 356 -32.50 -15.19 4.13
N LEU A 357 -32.71 -14.45 3.03
CA LEU A 357 -34.04 -13.95 2.64
C LEU A 357 -34.84 -15.05 1.96
N GLU A 358 -35.87 -15.53 2.62
CA GLU A 358 -36.76 -16.56 2.14
C GLU A 358 -37.89 -15.94 1.32
N VAL A 359 -37.98 -16.26 0.03
CA VAL A 359 -39.01 -15.74 -0.89
C VAL A 359 -40.28 -16.60 -0.88
N ALA A 360 -40.10 -17.91 -0.70
CA ALA A 360 -41.16 -18.85 -0.48
C ALA A 360 -40.65 -20.02 0.40
N PRO A 361 -41.50 -20.78 1.08
CA PRO A 361 -41.08 -21.85 1.96
C PRO A 361 -40.00 -22.74 1.32
N GLY A 362 -38.76 -22.70 1.88
CA GLY A 362 -37.61 -23.46 1.38
C GLY A 362 -36.91 -22.89 0.14
N THR A 363 -37.31 -21.71 -0.37
CA THR A 363 -36.64 -21.04 -1.50
C THR A 363 -36.08 -19.67 -1.05
N TYR A 364 -34.76 -19.52 -1.17
CA TYR A 364 -34.06 -18.30 -0.81
C TYR A 364 -33.86 -17.36 -2.00
N LEU A 365 -33.70 -16.08 -1.76
CA LEU A 365 -33.52 -15.06 -2.78
C LEU A 365 -32.26 -15.31 -3.63
N ILE A 366 -31.17 -15.77 -3.00
CA ILE A 366 -29.94 -16.23 -3.65
C ILE A 366 -29.80 -17.74 -3.43
N ASN A 367 -29.59 -18.45 -4.55
CA ASN A 367 -29.29 -19.87 -4.57
C ASN A 367 -27.77 -20.14 -4.60
N ASP A 368 -27.38 -21.42 -4.47
CA ASP A 368 -25.98 -21.86 -4.54
C ASP A 368 -25.31 -21.50 -5.87
N GLU A 369 -26.09 -21.37 -6.95
CA GLU A 369 -25.58 -21.03 -8.28
C GLU A 369 -25.05 -19.61 -8.34
N ILE A 370 -25.80 -18.66 -7.79
CA ILE A 370 -25.42 -17.25 -7.72
C ILE A 370 -24.22 -17.09 -6.77
N LEU A 371 -24.22 -17.80 -5.62
CA LEU A 371 -23.08 -17.79 -4.70
C LEU A 371 -21.80 -18.23 -5.40
N ASN A 372 -21.81 -19.37 -6.07
CA ASN A 372 -20.67 -19.90 -6.81
C ASN A 372 -20.21 -18.93 -7.91
N GLY A 373 -21.16 -18.36 -8.68
CA GLY A 373 -20.87 -17.37 -9.70
C GLY A 373 -20.20 -16.12 -9.15
N VAL A 374 -20.68 -15.59 -8.02
CA VAL A 374 -20.10 -14.41 -7.38
C VAL A 374 -18.70 -14.69 -6.82
N VAL A 375 -18.46 -15.87 -6.24
CA VAL A 375 -17.12 -16.21 -5.74
C VAL A 375 -16.09 -16.33 -6.87
N ILE A 376 -16.45 -16.95 -7.99
CA ILE A 376 -15.57 -17.01 -9.16
C ILE A 376 -15.35 -15.61 -9.74
N MET A 377 -16.41 -14.78 -9.81
CA MET A 377 -16.28 -13.39 -10.22
C MET A 377 -15.30 -12.63 -9.32
N ILE A 378 -15.36 -12.79 -8.01
CA ILE A 378 -14.42 -12.17 -7.06
C ILE A 378 -12.98 -12.58 -7.43
N LEU A 379 -12.73 -13.88 -7.64
CA LEU A 379 -11.41 -14.38 -8.00
C LEU A 379 -10.89 -13.72 -9.29
N VAL A 380 -11.69 -13.73 -10.34
CA VAL A 380 -11.32 -13.19 -11.65
C VAL A 380 -11.12 -11.66 -11.58
N THR A 381 -12.04 -10.94 -10.92
CA THR A 381 -11.96 -9.48 -10.83
C THR A 381 -10.79 -9.00 -9.96
N CYS A 382 -10.41 -9.74 -8.93
CA CYS A 382 -9.21 -9.44 -8.14
C CYS A 382 -7.92 -9.56 -8.97
N VAL A 383 -7.83 -10.58 -9.83
CA VAL A 383 -6.69 -10.75 -10.75
C VAL A 383 -6.66 -9.61 -11.77
N ILE A 384 -7.79 -9.33 -12.43
CA ILE A 384 -7.90 -8.24 -13.42
C ILE A 384 -7.55 -6.90 -12.78
N SER A 385 -8.11 -6.59 -11.61
CA SER A 385 -7.83 -5.36 -10.85
C SER A 385 -6.34 -5.19 -10.58
N SER A 386 -5.69 -6.23 -10.06
CA SER A 386 -4.27 -6.19 -9.73
C SER A 386 -3.38 -5.96 -10.96
N LEU A 387 -3.68 -6.66 -12.08
CA LEU A 387 -2.93 -6.53 -13.33
C LEU A 387 -3.10 -5.14 -13.95
N MET A 388 -4.35 -4.67 -14.04
CA MET A 388 -4.67 -3.37 -14.64
C MET A 388 -4.09 -2.21 -13.82
N THR A 389 -4.20 -2.27 -12.49
CA THR A 389 -3.62 -1.25 -11.59
C THR A 389 -2.10 -1.21 -11.71
N ALA A 390 -1.42 -2.36 -11.74
CA ALA A 390 0.03 -2.41 -11.88
C ALA A 390 0.49 -1.83 -13.24
N HIS A 391 -0.19 -2.19 -14.33
CA HIS A 391 0.10 -1.65 -15.65
C HIS A 391 -0.14 -0.13 -15.73
N ALA A 392 -1.27 0.34 -15.20
CA ALA A 392 -1.60 1.77 -15.17
C ALA A 392 -0.58 2.56 -14.32
N ALA A 393 -0.18 2.03 -13.16
CA ALA A 393 0.81 2.66 -12.29
C ALA A 393 2.15 2.84 -12.99
N GLN A 394 2.63 1.81 -13.69
CA GLN A 394 3.85 1.90 -14.50
C GLN A 394 3.75 2.99 -15.58
N GLN A 395 2.63 3.03 -16.31
CA GLN A 395 2.43 4.04 -17.35
C GLN A 395 2.38 5.47 -16.79
N ILE A 396 1.74 5.67 -15.63
CA ILE A 396 1.65 6.99 -15.00
C ILE A 396 3.03 7.46 -14.55
N VAL A 397 3.80 6.59 -13.87
CA VAL A 397 5.16 6.92 -13.42
C VAL A 397 6.08 7.22 -14.59
N LEU A 398 6.11 6.38 -15.62
CA LEU A 398 6.95 6.61 -16.80
C LEU A 398 6.61 7.92 -17.54
N LYS A 399 5.32 8.24 -17.68
CA LYS A 399 4.90 9.53 -18.26
C LYS A 399 5.23 10.72 -17.37
N GLY A 400 5.07 10.58 -16.05
CA GLY A 400 5.49 11.61 -15.11
C GLY A 400 6.99 11.88 -15.24
N ASN A 401 7.79 10.84 -15.32
CA ASN A 401 9.23 10.91 -15.47
C ASN A 401 9.64 11.57 -16.81
N SER A 402 9.01 11.21 -17.93
CA SER A 402 9.31 11.83 -19.23
C SER A 402 8.85 13.30 -19.33
N GLN A 403 7.78 13.69 -18.65
CA GLN A 403 7.37 15.10 -18.55
C GLN A 403 8.32 15.91 -17.66
N GLN A 404 8.90 15.30 -16.63
CA GLN A 404 9.94 15.92 -15.80
C GLN A 404 11.23 16.15 -16.59
N LEU A 405 11.63 15.21 -17.44
CA LEU A 405 12.74 15.39 -18.39
C LEU A 405 12.56 16.60 -19.31
N SER A 406 11.31 16.83 -19.76
CA SER A 406 10.98 17.96 -20.65
C SER A 406 10.80 19.30 -19.90
N ALA A 407 10.47 19.27 -18.60
CA ALA A 407 10.14 20.46 -17.81
C ALA A 407 11.27 20.89 -16.83
N SER A 408 12.37 20.14 -16.75
CA SER A 408 13.46 20.39 -15.79
C SER A 408 14.24 21.69 -16.00
N GLY A 409 13.85 22.51 -16.99
CA GLY A 409 14.40 23.86 -17.14
C GLY A 409 13.96 24.89 -16.09
N GLN A 410 12.91 24.65 -15.30
CA GLN A 410 12.32 25.72 -14.45
C GLN A 410 11.48 25.29 -13.24
N LYS A 411 11.64 24.10 -12.63
CA LYS A 411 10.86 23.77 -11.42
C LYS A 411 11.68 23.85 -10.13
N ASN A 412 11.08 24.48 -9.13
CA ASN A 412 11.53 24.64 -7.75
C ASN A 412 12.11 23.33 -7.17
N ASP A 413 13.42 23.17 -7.29
CA ASP A 413 14.16 22.18 -6.51
C ASP A 413 14.02 22.59 -5.03
N ASP A 414 13.38 21.75 -4.23
CA ASP A 414 13.21 21.95 -2.78
C ASP A 414 14.50 21.63 -2.00
N GLU A 415 15.64 21.65 -2.66
CA GLU A 415 16.93 21.27 -2.12
C GLU A 415 17.26 22.00 -0.83
N LYS A 416 17.39 21.24 0.24
CA LYS A 416 17.89 21.68 1.53
C LYS A 416 18.58 20.52 2.22
N ILE A 417 19.91 20.52 2.14
CA ILE A 417 20.73 19.41 2.62
C ILE A 417 20.96 19.54 4.12
N LEU A 418 20.65 18.49 4.88
CA LEU A 418 21.01 18.35 6.29
C LEU A 418 22.28 17.49 6.40
N LEU A 419 23.37 18.13 6.76
CA LEU A 419 24.68 17.50 6.95
C LEU A 419 24.83 17.05 8.41
N CYS A 420 24.76 15.75 8.68
CA CYS A 420 24.90 15.19 10.02
C CYS A 420 26.35 14.80 10.28
N VAL A 421 26.99 15.49 11.23
CA VAL A 421 28.42 15.31 11.58
C VAL A 421 28.59 14.96 13.05
N LYS A 422 29.42 13.94 13.32
CA LYS A 422 29.78 13.54 14.68
C LYS A 422 31.31 13.56 14.88
N TYR A 423 32.05 13.09 13.90
CA TYR A 423 33.50 12.87 14.01
C TYR A 423 34.25 13.94 13.22
N PRO A 424 35.24 14.64 13.87
CA PRO A 424 36.02 15.68 13.21
C PRO A 424 36.80 15.20 11.99
N GLU A 425 37.24 13.93 11.99
CA GLU A 425 38.11 13.37 10.96
C GLU A 425 37.41 13.26 9.58
N ILE A 426 36.10 12.94 9.58
CA ILE A 426 35.34 12.76 8.36
C ILE A 426 34.48 13.98 7.98
N ALA A 427 34.35 14.94 8.89
CA ALA A 427 33.48 16.09 8.70
C ALA A 427 33.85 16.95 7.47
N PRO A 428 35.15 17.25 7.20
CA PRO A 428 35.55 17.97 6.00
C PRO A 428 35.16 17.29 4.70
N GLN A 429 35.32 15.96 4.60
CA GLN A 429 34.99 15.19 3.42
C GLN A 429 33.47 15.14 3.17
N LEU A 430 32.69 15.08 4.27
CA LEU A 430 31.20 15.14 4.16
C LEU A 430 30.72 16.52 3.71
N LEU A 431 31.38 17.59 4.16
CA LEU A 431 31.11 18.94 3.72
C LEU A 431 31.42 19.09 2.22
N GLU A 432 32.58 18.61 1.78
CA GLU A 432 33.00 18.65 0.39
C GLU A 432 31.97 17.87 -0.50
N LEU A 433 31.56 16.67 -0.06
CA LEU A 433 30.49 15.93 -0.74
C LEU A 433 29.20 16.73 -0.83
N ALA A 434 28.74 17.34 0.27
CA ALA A 434 27.52 18.15 0.30
C ALA A 434 27.60 19.34 -0.66
N ILE A 435 28.77 19.99 -0.76
CA ILE A 435 29.02 21.09 -1.70
C ILE A 435 28.97 20.59 -3.14
N MET A 436 29.56 19.43 -3.46
CA MET A 436 29.62 18.89 -4.81
C MET A 436 28.29 18.35 -5.35
N VAL A 437 27.42 17.81 -4.48
CA VAL A 437 26.11 17.26 -4.90
C VAL A 437 25.02 18.32 -4.95
N ARG A 438 25.18 19.47 -4.27
CA ARG A 438 24.18 20.54 -4.25
C ARG A 438 24.01 21.23 -5.60
N ASN A 439 22.87 21.88 -5.78
CA ASN A 439 22.64 22.77 -6.91
C ASN A 439 23.25 24.16 -6.65
N GLN A 440 24.38 24.45 -7.24
CA GLN A 440 25.06 25.72 -7.07
C GLN A 440 24.22 26.91 -7.54
N LYS A 441 23.36 26.71 -8.57
CA LYS A 441 22.49 27.76 -9.13
C LYS A 441 21.43 28.27 -8.16
N LEU A 442 21.01 27.44 -7.17
CA LEU A 442 19.99 27.82 -6.20
C LEU A 442 20.55 28.65 -5.03
N ASN A 443 21.85 28.69 -4.87
CA ASN A 443 22.57 29.39 -3.77
C ASN A 443 21.95 29.16 -2.38
N ARG A 444 21.38 27.98 -2.14
CA ARG A 444 20.82 27.58 -0.84
C ARG A 444 21.94 27.12 0.06
N GLY A 445 21.90 27.56 1.33
CA GLY A 445 22.86 27.14 2.34
C GLY A 445 22.63 25.68 2.78
N LEU A 446 23.61 25.17 3.51
CA LEU A 446 23.58 23.86 4.15
C LEU A 446 23.16 24.00 5.63
N VAL A 447 22.53 22.99 6.18
CA VAL A 447 22.30 22.89 7.63
C VAL A 447 23.26 21.84 8.19
N ALA A 448 24.23 22.24 8.99
CA ALA A 448 25.15 21.33 9.67
C ALA A 448 24.61 20.98 11.05
N LEU A 449 24.37 19.72 11.31
CA LEU A 449 23.77 19.20 12.53
C LEU A 449 24.78 18.31 13.28
N ASN A 450 24.97 18.60 14.56
CA ASN A 450 25.59 17.68 15.50
C ASN A 450 24.55 17.31 16.57
N VAL A 451 24.27 16.01 16.73
CA VAL A 451 23.35 15.49 17.76
C VAL A 451 24.15 14.90 18.90
N VAL A 452 23.92 15.41 20.10
CA VAL A 452 24.58 15.01 21.35
C VAL A 452 23.59 14.25 22.22
N TYR A 453 24.03 13.18 22.87
CA TYR A 453 23.22 12.49 23.87
C TYR A 453 22.94 13.40 25.06
N ASP A 454 21.69 13.33 25.55
CA ASP A 454 21.27 14.00 26.77
C ASP A 454 21.67 13.13 27.99
N ASP A 455 22.94 13.21 28.32
CA ASP A 455 23.58 12.48 29.45
C ASP A 455 24.39 13.45 30.33
N SER A 456 25.04 12.93 31.36
CA SER A 456 25.87 13.71 32.29
C SER A 456 27.01 14.49 31.60
N ASN A 457 27.45 14.07 30.41
CA ASN A 457 28.50 14.68 29.61
C ASN A 457 27.96 15.66 28.54
N ALA A 458 26.64 15.87 28.49
CA ALA A 458 25.98 16.68 27.47
C ALA A 458 26.58 18.10 27.34
N PRO A 459 26.91 18.86 28.43
CA PRO A 459 27.50 20.18 28.29
C PRO A 459 28.84 20.17 27.57
N ALA A 460 29.74 19.24 27.95
CA ALA A 460 31.06 19.13 27.34
C ALA A 460 30.99 18.66 25.88
N ASN A 461 30.09 17.72 25.59
CA ASN A 461 29.88 17.22 24.22
C ASN A 461 29.20 18.26 23.31
N ARG A 462 28.33 19.11 23.88
CA ARG A 462 27.71 20.24 23.16
C ARG A 462 28.80 21.26 22.75
N GLU A 463 29.72 21.59 23.64
CA GLU A 463 30.82 22.53 23.33
C GLU A 463 31.74 21.98 22.25
N LYS A 464 32.10 20.66 22.31
CA LYS A 464 32.87 19.99 21.25
C LYS A 464 32.11 20.02 19.91
N GLY A 465 30.80 19.79 19.92
CA GLY A 465 29.95 19.89 18.74
C GLY A 465 29.93 21.29 18.15
N LEU A 466 29.81 22.33 18.95
CA LEU A 466 29.87 23.72 18.49
C LEU A 466 31.22 24.05 17.82
N ARG A 467 32.34 23.71 18.45
CA ARG A 467 33.67 23.90 17.86
C ARG A 467 33.87 23.15 16.55
N LEU A 468 33.28 21.92 16.40
CA LEU A 468 33.31 21.18 15.17
C LEU A 468 32.55 21.93 14.06
N LEU A 469 31.34 22.40 14.36
CA LEU A 469 30.51 23.11 13.39
C LEU A 469 31.10 24.49 13.01
N GLU A 470 31.78 25.18 13.91
CA GLU A 470 32.51 26.43 13.63
C GLU A 470 33.66 26.24 12.63
N ARG A 471 34.42 25.14 12.76
CA ARG A 471 35.45 24.78 11.77
C ARG A 471 34.86 24.48 10.41
N LEU A 472 33.71 23.76 10.35
CA LEU A 472 33.02 23.47 9.08
C LEU A 472 32.48 24.74 8.43
N GLU A 473 31.99 25.71 9.21
CA GLU A 473 31.53 26.99 8.69
C GLU A 473 32.68 27.78 8.05
N GLN A 474 33.86 27.80 8.71
CA GLN A 474 35.05 28.43 8.15
C GLN A 474 35.47 27.79 6.82
N GLN A 475 35.43 26.44 6.73
CA GLN A 475 35.75 25.73 5.49
C GLN A 475 34.72 26.00 4.38
N ALA A 476 33.44 26.03 4.73
CA ALA A 476 32.38 26.31 3.76
C ALA A 476 32.43 27.75 3.25
N SER A 477 32.78 28.69 4.09
CA SER A 477 32.94 30.11 3.73
C SER A 477 34.04 30.31 2.68
N ALA A 478 35.09 29.48 2.69
CA ALA A 478 36.10 29.46 1.65
C ALA A 478 35.56 29.02 0.28
N SER A 479 34.43 28.33 0.24
CA SER A 479 33.71 27.90 -0.97
C SER A 479 32.44 28.73 -1.23
N GLU A 480 32.28 29.87 -0.60
CA GLU A 480 31.13 30.76 -0.68
C GLU A 480 29.79 30.10 -0.30
N VAL A 481 29.81 29.08 0.56
CA VAL A 481 28.65 28.34 1.02
C VAL A 481 28.24 28.73 2.41
N LYS A 482 27.02 29.19 2.60
CA LYS A 482 26.47 29.48 3.92
C LYS A 482 26.07 28.23 4.66
N ILE A 483 26.53 28.05 5.90
CA ILE A 483 26.14 26.96 6.78
C ILE A 483 25.33 27.50 7.96
N GLN A 484 24.17 26.86 8.21
CA GLN A 484 23.42 27.05 9.45
C GLN A 484 23.86 25.98 10.45
N LYS A 485 24.45 26.40 11.58
CA LYS A 485 24.95 25.47 12.61
C LYS A 485 23.86 25.11 13.61
N GLN A 486 23.75 23.82 13.94
CA GLN A 486 22.82 23.33 14.94
C GLN A 486 23.43 22.20 15.78
N VAL A 487 23.55 22.42 17.08
CA VAL A 487 23.82 21.36 18.06
C VAL A 487 22.54 21.03 18.79
N ARG A 488 22.13 19.75 18.78
CA ARG A 488 20.88 19.30 19.36
C ARG A 488 21.13 18.25 20.44
N LEU A 489 20.49 18.41 21.58
CA LEU A 489 20.43 17.38 22.62
C LEU A 489 19.27 16.42 22.29
N ALA A 490 19.52 15.14 22.43
CA ALA A 490 18.48 14.12 22.22
C ALA A 490 18.79 12.84 23.01
N THR A 491 17.77 12.21 23.53
CA THR A 491 17.87 10.90 24.18
C THR A 491 18.13 9.77 23.18
N ASN A 492 17.80 10.01 21.89
CA ASN A 492 18.07 9.10 20.78
C ASN A 492 18.53 9.92 19.56
N ILE A 493 19.70 9.55 19.00
CA ILE A 493 20.33 10.29 17.91
C ILE A 493 19.45 10.28 16.64
N ALA A 494 18.84 9.15 16.28
CA ALA A 494 17.97 9.07 15.10
C ALA A 494 16.76 10.01 15.25
N ASN A 495 16.16 10.09 16.44
CA ASN A 495 15.07 11.02 16.71
C ASN A 495 15.53 12.47 16.68
N GLY A 496 16.71 12.77 17.21
CA GLY A 496 17.31 14.11 17.12
C GLY A 496 17.49 14.57 15.67
N ILE A 497 17.99 13.69 14.80
CA ILE A 497 18.11 13.95 13.36
C ILE A 497 16.74 14.15 12.71
N LYS A 498 15.77 13.29 12.98
CA LYS A 498 14.40 13.41 12.44
C LYS A 498 13.72 14.73 12.81
N HIS A 499 13.85 15.15 14.06
CA HIS A 499 13.29 16.43 14.52
C HIS A 499 13.96 17.62 13.83
N ALA A 500 15.31 17.63 13.75
CA ALA A 500 16.02 18.68 13.03
C ALA A 500 15.64 18.70 11.53
N PHE A 501 15.54 17.54 10.92
CA PHE A 501 15.16 17.42 9.51
C PHE A 501 13.78 18.04 9.21
N ARG A 502 12.80 17.83 10.11
CA ARG A 502 11.47 18.46 10.01
C ARG A 502 11.52 19.96 10.25
N GLU A 503 12.20 20.38 11.31
CA GLU A 503 12.31 21.80 11.71
C GLU A 503 12.91 22.63 10.57
N TYR A 504 13.93 22.11 9.91
CA TYR A 504 14.58 22.78 8.80
C TYR A 504 13.98 22.47 7.44
N SER A 505 12.91 21.67 7.35
CA SER A 505 12.30 21.23 6.10
C SER A 505 13.35 20.67 5.12
N GLY A 506 14.19 19.75 5.62
CA GLY A 506 15.24 19.14 4.82
C GLY A 506 14.71 18.33 3.65
N SER A 507 15.42 18.30 2.53
CA SER A 507 15.11 17.46 1.38
C SER A 507 15.89 16.16 1.37
N GLU A 508 17.09 16.18 1.93
CA GLU A 508 18.00 15.04 2.00
C GLU A 508 18.96 15.13 3.18
N ILE A 509 19.45 13.97 3.61
CA ILE A 509 20.41 13.83 4.71
C ILE A 509 21.71 13.28 4.16
N ILE A 510 22.83 13.92 4.50
CA ILE A 510 24.17 13.39 4.26
C ILE A 510 24.82 13.09 5.60
N MET A 511 25.35 11.88 5.77
CA MET A 511 26.03 11.47 6.99
C MET A 511 27.18 10.50 6.69
N GLY A 512 28.15 10.47 7.57
CA GLY A 512 29.33 9.64 7.44
C GLY A 512 29.23 8.31 8.16
N MET A 513 29.86 7.30 7.57
CA MET A 513 30.20 6.06 8.23
C MET A 513 31.65 6.14 8.75
N HIS A 514 31.90 5.68 9.97
CA HIS A 514 33.25 5.73 10.54
C HIS A 514 34.22 4.81 9.78
N VAL A 515 35.43 5.28 9.50
CA VAL A 515 36.42 4.58 8.68
C VAL A 515 36.91 3.29 9.35
N HIS A 516 37.02 3.30 10.68
CA HIS A 516 37.62 2.21 11.49
C HIS A 516 36.58 1.30 12.18
N THR A 517 35.30 1.61 12.09
CA THR A 517 34.25 0.71 12.58
C THR A 517 33.88 -0.27 11.48
N GLU A 518 34.03 -1.55 11.75
CA GLU A 518 33.32 -2.58 11.01
C GLU A 518 31.85 -2.15 10.89
N VAL A 519 31.27 -2.31 9.73
CA VAL A 519 29.85 -2.00 9.50
C VAL A 519 29.07 -2.94 10.41
N ASN A 520 28.92 -2.55 11.68
CA ASN A 520 28.34 -3.37 12.71
C ASN A 520 26.88 -3.66 12.32
N PRO A 521 26.38 -4.90 12.43
CA PRO A 521 24.97 -5.24 12.24
C PRO A 521 24.01 -4.32 13.03
N LYS A 522 24.41 -3.82 14.20
CA LYS A 522 23.65 -2.83 14.97
C LYS A 522 23.50 -1.47 14.27
N PHE A 523 24.50 -1.01 13.52
CA PHE A 523 24.40 0.24 12.76
C PHE A 523 23.37 0.11 11.63
N TRP A 524 23.39 -1.02 10.88
CA TRP A 524 22.44 -1.30 9.83
C TRP A 524 21.05 -1.68 10.35
N GLY A 525 20.98 -2.43 11.47
CA GLY A 525 19.72 -2.87 12.04
C GLY A 525 18.99 -1.73 12.73
N ASP A 526 19.44 -1.38 13.92
CA ASP A 526 18.65 -0.52 14.83
C ASP A 526 18.69 0.97 14.46
N PHE A 527 19.87 1.50 14.15
CA PHE A 527 20.02 2.93 13.91
C PHE A 527 19.45 3.35 12.55
N ILE A 528 19.85 2.68 11.48
CA ILE A 528 19.37 3.01 10.13
C ILE A 528 17.89 2.71 10.00
N GLN A 529 17.40 1.57 10.52
CA GLN A 529 15.96 1.31 10.60
C GLN A 529 15.22 2.41 11.39
N SER A 530 15.74 2.80 12.55
CA SER A 530 15.14 3.90 13.32
C SER A 530 15.14 5.20 12.55
N LEU A 531 16.15 5.47 11.73
CA LEU A 531 16.26 6.70 10.95
C LEU A 531 15.27 6.72 9.79
N TYR A 532 15.19 5.67 8.98
CA TYR A 532 14.25 5.66 7.84
C TYR A 532 12.83 5.24 8.21
N ASN A 533 12.60 4.60 9.37
CA ASN A 533 11.26 4.50 9.96
C ASN A 533 10.81 5.90 10.40
N GLY A 534 10.12 6.60 9.50
CA GLY A 534 9.61 7.95 9.72
C GLY A 534 10.35 9.09 8.97
N LEU A 535 11.32 8.76 8.10
CA LEU A 535 11.89 9.67 7.11
C LEU A 535 11.84 9.02 5.74
N ASN A 536 10.91 9.45 4.90
CA ASN A 536 10.78 8.91 3.53
C ASN A 536 11.59 9.73 2.50
N ARG A 537 12.50 10.58 2.96
CA ARG A 537 13.35 11.41 2.10
C ARG A 537 14.69 10.74 1.84
N GLN A 538 15.48 11.26 0.89
CA GLN A 538 16.76 10.69 0.51
C GLN A 538 17.77 10.74 1.67
N ILE A 539 18.47 9.61 1.88
CA ILE A 539 19.56 9.51 2.86
C ILE A 539 20.81 9.02 2.13
N ILE A 540 21.89 9.76 2.25
CA ILE A 540 23.21 9.44 1.69
C ILE A 540 24.15 9.11 2.84
N LEU A 541 24.64 7.89 2.87
CA LEU A 541 25.69 7.43 3.78
C LEU A 541 26.99 7.32 3.00
N SER A 542 28.08 7.90 3.53
CA SER A 542 29.36 7.86 2.83
C SER A 542 30.52 7.56 3.75
N ARG A 543 31.52 6.85 3.21
CA ARG A 543 32.81 6.59 3.80
C ARG A 543 33.87 6.84 2.74
N PHE A 544 34.79 7.73 3.02
CA PHE A 544 35.91 8.05 2.17
C PHE A 544 37.21 7.67 2.86
N VAL A 545 38.04 6.92 2.19
CA VAL A 545 39.39 6.54 2.63
C VAL A 545 40.40 7.53 2.07
N GLN A 546 40.08 8.14 0.94
CA GLN A 546 40.87 9.14 0.25
C GLN A 546 40.09 10.43 0.08
N PRO A 547 40.74 11.59 -0.12
CA PRO A 547 40.07 12.84 -0.46
C PRO A 547 39.23 12.73 -1.72
N LEU A 548 38.06 13.38 -1.76
CA LEU A 548 37.12 13.29 -2.88
C LEU A 548 37.73 13.73 -4.22
N ASN A 549 38.60 14.74 -4.21
CA ASN A 549 39.26 15.26 -5.41
C ASN A 549 40.26 14.29 -6.06
N THR A 550 40.60 13.16 -5.40
CA THR A 550 41.47 12.12 -5.93
C THR A 550 40.70 11.01 -6.66
N LEU A 551 39.37 11.04 -6.59
CA LEU A 551 38.51 10.06 -7.23
C LEU A 551 38.48 10.27 -8.74
N ARG A 552 38.67 9.17 -9.48
CA ARG A 552 38.68 9.18 -10.96
C ARG A 552 37.50 8.47 -11.58
N ARG A 553 36.83 7.62 -10.84
CA ARG A 553 35.70 6.83 -11.33
C ARG A 553 34.66 6.60 -10.24
N ILE A 554 33.40 6.74 -10.62
CA ILE A 554 32.25 6.41 -9.77
C ILE A 554 31.62 5.13 -10.36
N GLN A 555 31.46 4.08 -9.56
CA GLN A 555 30.78 2.85 -9.97
C GLN A 555 29.47 2.70 -9.18
N VAL A 556 28.35 2.70 -9.87
CA VAL A 556 27.01 2.74 -9.29
C VAL A 556 26.29 1.45 -9.57
N VAL A 557 25.86 0.75 -8.54
CA VAL A 557 25.00 -0.43 -8.67
C VAL A 557 23.55 -0.04 -8.42
N VAL A 558 22.69 -0.35 -9.40
CA VAL A 558 21.29 0.07 -9.42
C VAL A 558 20.40 -1.16 -9.29
N PRO A 559 19.43 -1.18 -8.33
CA PRO A 559 18.49 -2.28 -8.21
C PRO A 559 17.54 -2.32 -9.41
N SER A 560 17.05 -3.50 -9.74
CA SER A 560 16.05 -3.65 -10.80
C SER A 560 14.77 -2.90 -10.41
N ARG A 561 14.16 -2.20 -11.36
CA ARG A 561 12.96 -1.37 -11.19
C ARG A 561 13.17 -0.10 -10.39
N ALA A 562 14.41 0.34 -10.22
CA ALA A 562 14.71 1.62 -9.60
C ALA A 562 14.05 2.80 -10.33
N GLU A 563 13.82 2.67 -11.64
CA GLU A 563 13.14 3.64 -12.48
C GLU A 563 11.69 3.93 -12.06
N PHE A 564 11.08 3.04 -11.32
CA PHE A 564 9.72 3.22 -10.80
C PHE A 564 9.68 3.81 -9.38
N GLU A 565 10.83 4.04 -8.74
CA GLU A 565 10.90 4.68 -7.43
C GLU A 565 10.71 6.20 -7.57
N PRO A 566 9.96 6.84 -6.67
CA PRO A 566 9.74 8.30 -6.71
C PRO A 566 11.04 9.11 -6.67
N GLY A 567 12.06 8.60 -6.00
CA GLY A 567 13.37 9.24 -5.86
C GLY A 567 14.36 8.97 -6.96
N PHE A 568 13.98 8.29 -8.06
CA PHE A 568 14.88 7.88 -9.14
C PHE A 568 15.68 9.06 -9.71
N HIS A 569 15.00 10.14 -10.10
CA HIS A 569 15.65 11.31 -10.69
C HIS A 569 16.49 12.08 -9.66
N ARG A 570 16.09 12.11 -8.39
CA ARG A 570 16.81 12.85 -7.35
C ARG A 570 18.22 12.30 -7.10
N TRP A 571 18.36 10.99 -6.87
CA TRP A 571 19.69 10.41 -6.66
C TRP A 571 20.53 10.44 -7.95
N LEU A 572 19.91 10.28 -9.11
CA LEU A 572 20.60 10.34 -10.38
C LEU A 572 21.16 11.74 -10.65
N GLU A 573 20.38 12.79 -10.39
CA GLU A 573 20.81 14.18 -10.45
C GLU A 573 22.00 14.46 -9.50
N ARG A 574 21.95 13.94 -8.26
CA ARG A 574 23.06 14.14 -7.30
C ARG A 574 24.35 13.47 -7.75
N LEU A 575 24.27 12.25 -8.26
CA LEU A 575 25.42 11.52 -8.78
C LEU A 575 25.95 12.12 -10.08
N SER A 576 25.09 12.61 -10.96
CA SER A 576 25.52 13.31 -12.17
C SER A 576 26.28 14.59 -11.85
N ARG A 577 25.79 15.41 -10.91
CA ARG A 577 26.51 16.59 -10.43
C ARG A 577 27.82 16.25 -9.76
N LEU A 578 27.86 15.19 -8.97
CA LEU A 578 29.11 14.74 -8.34
C LEU A 578 30.13 14.34 -9.40
N ALA A 579 29.73 13.58 -10.43
CA ALA A 579 30.60 13.18 -11.51
C ALA A 579 31.08 14.38 -12.35
N GLU A 580 30.22 15.35 -12.60
CA GLU A 580 30.53 16.57 -13.31
C GLU A 580 31.52 17.46 -12.54
N ASN A 581 31.28 17.69 -11.24
CA ASN A 581 32.14 18.50 -10.38
C ASN A 581 33.51 17.87 -10.11
N LEU A 582 33.61 16.52 -10.13
CA LEU A 582 34.87 15.79 -10.00
C LEU A 582 35.59 15.56 -11.36
N ASP A 583 34.96 15.92 -12.48
CA ASP A 583 35.42 15.58 -13.85
C ASP A 583 35.80 14.10 -13.99
N CYS A 584 35.02 13.20 -13.38
CA CYS A 584 35.29 11.78 -13.36
C CYS A 584 34.30 10.99 -14.23
N ARG A 585 34.68 9.74 -14.58
CA ARG A 585 33.76 8.83 -15.28
C ARG A 585 32.80 8.18 -14.29
N ILE A 586 31.56 8.03 -14.72
CA ILE A 586 30.54 7.31 -13.95
C ILE A 586 30.09 6.07 -14.71
N GLN A 587 30.08 4.91 -14.04
CA GLN A 587 29.67 3.64 -14.61
C GLN A 587 28.46 3.11 -13.85
N PHE A 588 27.39 2.82 -14.56
CA PHE A 588 26.16 2.27 -13.99
C PHE A 588 26.07 0.78 -14.30
N HIS A 589 25.84 -0.01 -13.24
CA HIS A 589 25.63 -1.46 -13.32
C HIS A 589 24.16 -1.74 -12.96
N GLY A 590 23.40 -2.36 -13.87
CA GLY A 590 21.99 -2.62 -13.65
C GLY A 590 21.33 -3.37 -14.80
N ARG A 591 20.01 -3.44 -14.80
CA ARG A 591 19.25 -4.03 -15.89
C ARG A 591 19.08 -3.04 -17.04
N ASN A 592 18.93 -3.57 -18.24
CA ASN A 592 18.82 -2.74 -19.48
C ASN A 592 17.71 -1.72 -19.38
N GLU A 593 16.57 -2.07 -18.82
CA GLU A 593 15.42 -1.17 -18.68
C GLU A 593 15.76 0.07 -17.85
N SER A 594 16.41 -0.15 -16.69
CA SER A 594 16.86 0.96 -15.83
C SER A 594 18.00 1.74 -16.49
N LEU A 595 18.95 1.05 -17.16
CA LEU A 595 20.10 1.68 -17.81
C LEU A 595 19.72 2.56 -19.00
N GLU A 596 18.71 2.18 -19.77
CA GLU A 596 18.20 3.00 -20.88
C GLU A 596 17.64 4.34 -20.39
N LEU A 597 16.87 4.33 -19.32
CA LEU A 597 16.31 5.55 -18.73
C LEU A 597 17.40 6.44 -18.08
N ILE A 598 18.41 5.83 -17.45
CA ILE A 598 19.59 6.56 -16.95
C ILE A 598 20.34 7.22 -18.09
N ARG A 599 20.55 6.50 -19.19
CA ARG A 599 21.21 7.02 -20.38
C ARG A 599 20.45 8.20 -20.99
N GLU A 600 19.13 8.07 -21.10
CA GLU A 600 18.27 9.15 -21.59
C GLU A 600 18.36 10.38 -20.69
N PHE A 601 18.30 10.20 -19.38
CA PHE A 601 18.44 11.30 -18.41
C PHE A 601 19.76 12.04 -18.54
N ILE A 602 20.88 11.31 -18.56
CA ILE A 602 22.22 11.92 -18.64
C ILE A 602 22.42 12.64 -19.97
N ASN A 603 22.02 12.03 -21.08
CA ASN A 603 22.15 12.64 -22.40
C ASN A 603 21.32 13.91 -22.54
N ASN A 604 20.16 14.01 -21.88
CA ASN A 604 19.28 15.17 -22.01
C ASN A 604 19.65 16.33 -21.07
N LEU A 605 20.20 16.04 -19.88
CA LEU A 605 20.37 17.04 -18.83
C LEU A 605 21.84 17.29 -18.44
N HIS A 606 22.72 16.33 -18.61
CA HIS A 606 24.11 16.34 -18.15
C HIS A 606 25.08 15.97 -19.24
N HIS A 607 25.10 16.76 -20.33
CA HIS A 607 25.96 16.51 -21.50
C HIS A 607 27.47 16.44 -21.22
N GLY A 608 27.92 16.99 -20.07
CA GLY A 608 29.33 16.96 -19.64
C GLY A 608 29.74 15.65 -18.95
N VAL A 609 28.80 14.81 -18.55
CA VAL A 609 29.09 13.59 -17.80
C VAL A 609 29.50 12.45 -18.72
N ARG A 610 30.66 11.85 -18.46
CA ARG A 610 31.13 10.66 -19.18
C ARG A 610 30.59 9.39 -18.52
N ALA A 611 29.46 8.90 -19.02
CA ALA A 611 28.75 7.74 -18.46
C ALA A 611 29.00 6.46 -19.26
N GLU A 612 29.25 5.37 -18.55
CA GLU A 612 29.38 3.99 -19.06
C GLU A 612 28.25 3.13 -18.46
N TYR A 613 27.78 2.13 -19.21
CA TYR A 613 26.64 1.29 -18.83
C TYR A 613 26.99 -0.18 -18.96
N THR A 614 26.82 -0.94 -17.89
CA THR A 614 27.15 -2.36 -17.83
C THR A 614 25.94 -3.14 -17.34
N PHE A 615 25.58 -4.17 -18.10
CA PHE A 615 24.47 -5.05 -17.70
C PHE A 615 24.85 -5.89 -16.48
N MET A 616 23.97 -5.91 -15.49
CA MET A 616 24.05 -6.74 -14.28
C MET A 616 22.67 -7.42 -14.07
N ALA A 617 22.65 -8.76 -14.16
CA ALA A 617 21.40 -9.51 -14.03
C ALA A 617 20.98 -9.69 -12.57
N HIS A 618 21.95 -9.95 -11.69
CA HIS A 618 21.70 -10.33 -10.29
C HIS A 618 22.65 -9.66 -9.31
N TRP A 619 22.17 -9.41 -8.10
CA TRP A 619 23.00 -8.88 -6.99
C TRP A 619 24.13 -9.82 -6.57
N ASN A 620 24.07 -11.10 -6.91
CA ASN A 620 25.14 -12.05 -6.65
C ASN A 620 26.43 -11.75 -7.46
N GLU A 621 26.38 -10.83 -8.42
CA GLU A 621 27.53 -10.35 -9.18
C GLU A 621 28.33 -9.25 -8.46
N LEU A 622 27.84 -8.75 -7.30
CA LEU A 622 28.55 -7.76 -6.49
C LEU A 622 30.01 -8.12 -6.16
N PRO A 623 30.35 -9.36 -5.78
CA PRO A 623 31.75 -9.72 -5.53
C PRO A 623 32.66 -9.53 -6.76
N GLN A 624 32.18 -9.81 -7.95
CA GLN A 624 32.93 -9.62 -9.21
C GLN A 624 33.16 -8.13 -9.49
N ILE A 625 32.17 -7.26 -9.20
CA ILE A 625 32.32 -5.80 -9.30
C ILE A 625 33.36 -5.34 -8.28
N ALA A 626 33.36 -5.89 -7.05
CA ALA A 626 34.31 -5.52 -6.01
C ALA A 626 35.78 -5.72 -6.43
N GLU A 627 36.07 -6.72 -7.23
CA GLU A 627 37.41 -6.99 -7.79
C GLU A 627 37.86 -5.91 -8.78
N THR A 628 36.93 -5.29 -9.47
CA THR A 628 37.22 -4.20 -10.45
C THR A 628 37.43 -2.84 -9.80
N ILE A 629 37.06 -2.67 -8.52
CA ILE A 629 37.11 -1.39 -7.82
C ILE A 629 38.51 -1.16 -7.25
N LYS A 630 39.17 -0.12 -7.76
CA LYS A 630 40.46 0.37 -7.31
C LYS A 630 40.32 1.37 -6.16
N GLU A 631 41.44 1.79 -5.56
CA GLU A 631 41.46 2.73 -4.46
C GLU A 631 40.93 4.13 -4.85
N ASP A 632 41.17 4.55 -6.11
CA ASP A 632 40.71 5.82 -6.68
C ASP A 632 39.27 5.78 -7.22
N HIS A 633 38.54 4.68 -6.96
CA HIS A 633 37.13 4.56 -7.33
C HIS A 633 36.21 4.82 -6.13
N LEU A 634 35.07 5.45 -6.38
CA LEU A 634 33.94 5.51 -5.46
C LEU A 634 32.91 4.46 -5.83
N PHE A 635 32.65 3.53 -4.94
CA PHE A 635 31.58 2.57 -5.11
C PHE A 635 30.27 3.10 -4.51
N VAL A 636 29.22 3.15 -5.30
CA VAL A 636 27.90 3.65 -4.92
C VAL A 636 26.86 2.55 -5.03
N VAL A 637 26.12 2.34 -3.98
CA VAL A 637 25.00 1.39 -3.96
C VAL A 637 23.70 2.14 -3.80
N ILE A 638 22.83 2.05 -4.80
CA ILE A 638 21.44 2.47 -4.67
C ILE A 638 20.69 1.31 -4.02
N THR A 639 20.20 1.54 -2.80
CA THR A 639 19.42 0.54 -2.07
C THR A 639 17.92 0.79 -2.22
N ALA A 640 17.10 -0.07 -1.64
CA ALA A 640 15.65 0.05 -1.63
C ALA A 640 15.10 -0.18 -0.24
N ARG A 641 13.98 0.45 0.09
CA ARG A 641 13.30 0.28 1.38
C ARG A 641 12.36 -0.91 1.32
N LYS A 642 12.18 -1.61 2.44
CA LYS A 642 11.17 -2.69 2.52
C LYS A 642 9.80 -2.15 2.09
N GLY A 643 9.12 -2.90 1.22
CA GLY A 643 7.81 -2.54 0.70
C GLY A 643 7.80 -1.68 -0.57
N THR A 644 8.95 -1.20 -1.05
CA THR A 644 9.04 -0.49 -2.33
C THR A 644 9.21 -1.45 -3.51
N ILE A 645 9.01 -0.95 -4.73
CA ILE A 645 8.98 -1.76 -5.95
C ILE A 645 10.34 -2.37 -6.32
N SER A 646 11.42 -1.68 -6.00
CA SER A 646 12.79 -2.11 -6.27
C SER A 646 13.39 -3.00 -5.17
N TYR A 647 12.69 -3.16 -4.02
CA TYR A 647 13.17 -3.98 -2.92
C TYR A 647 13.21 -5.47 -3.28
N LYS A 648 14.31 -6.12 -2.90
CA LYS A 648 14.53 -7.57 -3.02
C LYS A 648 15.20 -8.10 -1.76
N ASN A 649 14.92 -9.34 -1.38
CA ASN A 649 15.54 -10.02 -0.24
C ASN A 649 17.06 -10.10 -0.32
N ALA A 650 17.62 -10.07 -1.52
CA ALA A 650 19.08 -9.97 -1.70
C ALA A 650 19.67 -8.71 -1.04
N LEU A 651 18.90 -7.62 -0.93
CA LEU A 651 19.33 -6.39 -0.25
C LEU A 651 19.49 -6.57 1.26
N GLU A 652 18.88 -7.56 1.89
CA GLU A 652 19.10 -7.88 3.30
C GLU A 652 20.51 -8.37 3.58
N ARG A 653 21.15 -9.00 2.59
CA ARG A 653 22.54 -9.47 2.69
C ARG A 653 23.56 -8.38 2.37
N LEU A 654 23.11 -7.24 1.84
CA LEU A 654 23.98 -6.14 1.42
C LEU A 654 24.97 -5.70 2.50
N PRO A 655 24.60 -5.55 3.79
CA PRO A 655 25.55 -5.19 4.84
C PRO A 655 26.72 -6.16 4.95
N ASN A 656 26.43 -7.46 4.91
CA ASN A 656 27.46 -8.50 5.00
C ASN A 656 28.36 -8.55 3.77
N GLU A 657 27.79 -8.37 2.58
CA GLU A 657 28.54 -8.31 1.32
C GLU A 657 29.45 -7.07 1.28
N LEU A 658 28.95 -5.91 1.74
CA LEU A 658 29.75 -4.70 1.81
C LEU A 658 30.90 -4.81 2.81
N MET A 659 30.71 -5.47 3.96
CA MET A 659 31.77 -5.74 4.93
C MET A 659 32.83 -6.66 4.36
N LYS A 660 32.42 -7.71 3.67
CA LYS A 660 33.31 -8.76 3.19
C LYS A 660 34.17 -8.31 1.99
N HIS A 661 33.58 -7.59 1.05
CA HIS A 661 34.20 -7.29 -0.24
C HIS A 661 34.63 -5.83 -0.44
N PHE A 662 34.11 -4.90 0.38
CA PHE A 662 34.36 -3.46 0.21
C PHE A 662 34.99 -2.82 1.46
N ALA A 663 35.54 -3.62 2.36
CA ALA A 663 36.30 -3.10 3.51
C ALA A 663 37.49 -2.25 2.99
N GLY A 664 37.68 -1.05 3.56
CA GLY A 664 38.80 -0.17 3.17
C GLY A 664 38.64 0.53 1.82
N LYS A 665 37.51 0.44 1.12
CA LYS A 665 37.23 1.16 -0.13
C LYS A 665 36.35 2.39 0.11
N ASN A 666 36.38 3.36 -0.82
CA ASN A 666 35.45 4.50 -0.79
C ASN A 666 34.03 3.98 -1.12
N LEU A 667 33.11 4.22 -0.21
CA LEU A 667 31.76 3.66 -0.28
C LEU A 667 30.70 4.76 -0.04
N MET A 668 29.67 4.73 -0.88
CA MET A 668 28.47 5.54 -0.70
C MET A 668 27.22 4.67 -0.83
N ILE A 669 26.25 4.86 0.05
CA ILE A 669 24.98 4.13 0.01
C ILE A 669 23.86 5.16 0.00
N ILE A 670 22.99 5.04 -0.98
CA ILE A 670 21.86 5.96 -1.17
C ILE A 670 20.56 5.22 -0.93
N PHE A 671 19.79 5.69 0.06
CA PHE A 671 18.39 5.31 0.25
C PHE A 671 17.53 6.33 -0.52
N PRO A 672 16.86 5.92 -1.60
CA PRO A 672 16.10 6.83 -2.44
C PRO A 672 14.98 7.55 -1.70
N ASP A 673 14.61 8.72 -2.20
CA ASP A 673 13.42 9.45 -1.78
C ASP A 673 12.15 8.66 -2.13
N GLN A 674 11.21 8.56 -1.20
CA GLN A 674 9.92 7.91 -1.40
C GLN A 674 8.76 8.92 -1.54
N TYR A 675 9.06 10.22 -1.52
CA TYR A 675 8.09 11.27 -1.78
C TYR A 675 8.12 11.69 -3.25
N GLY A 676 6.96 11.63 -3.91
CA GLY A 676 6.74 12.38 -5.14
C GLY A 676 6.72 13.90 -4.86
N GLU A 677 6.94 14.71 -5.89
CA GLU A 677 7.20 16.17 -5.82
C GLU A 677 6.11 17.07 -5.17
N HIS A 678 5.16 16.56 -4.41
CA HIS A 678 4.11 17.39 -3.82
C HIS A 678 4.36 17.71 -2.35
N LYS A 679 4.49 19.00 -2.10
CA LYS A 679 4.64 19.68 -0.82
C LYS A 679 3.39 19.49 0.06
N ASP A 680 3.30 18.43 0.82
CA ASP A 680 2.53 18.42 2.07
C ASP A 680 3.07 17.33 3.00
N GLU A 681 3.67 17.76 4.08
CA GLU A 681 4.38 16.96 5.09
C GLU A 681 3.43 16.23 6.03
N ARG A 682 2.51 15.44 5.50
CA ARG A 682 1.79 14.48 6.32
C ARG A 682 2.40 13.11 6.10
N MET A 683 3.21 12.70 7.08
CA MET A 683 3.76 11.36 7.14
C MET A 683 2.63 10.33 7.17
N THR A 684 2.47 9.60 6.12
CA THR A 684 1.80 8.31 6.14
C THR A 684 2.81 7.27 6.60
N PHE A 685 2.72 6.86 7.84
CA PHE A 685 3.44 5.70 8.39
C PHE A 685 2.67 4.42 8.04
N THR A 686 2.45 4.15 6.80
CA THR A 686 2.14 2.79 6.41
C THR A 686 3.45 2.01 6.49
N GLU A 687 3.64 1.24 7.56
CA GLU A 687 4.47 0.05 7.44
C GLU A 687 3.88 -0.74 6.27
N ALA A 688 4.63 -0.81 5.19
CA ALA A 688 4.32 -1.72 4.13
C ALA A 688 4.28 -3.12 4.76
N GLN A 689 3.09 -3.66 4.92
CA GLN A 689 2.94 -5.05 5.32
C GLN A 689 3.84 -5.88 4.42
N HIS A 690 4.71 -6.65 5.02
CA HIS A 690 5.65 -7.53 4.35
C HIS A 690 4.88 -8.50 3.46
N GLN A 691 4.76 -8.17 2.20
CA GLN A 691 4.36 -9.12 1.18
C GLN A 691 5.30 -8.99 -0.01
N GLU A 692 6.18 -9.96 -0.13
CA GLU A 692 6.88 -10.28 -1.36
C GLU A 692 5.87 -10.75 -2.41
N GLU A 693 5.12 -9.82 -2.96
CA GLU A 693 4.36 -10.12 -4.17
C GLU A 693 5.13 -9.57 -5.36
N SER A 694 5.98 -10.41 -5.95
CA SER A 694 6.29 -10.22 -7.36
C SER A 694 4.95 -10.38 -8.09
N SER A 695 4.44 -9.29 -8.66
CA SER A 695 3.14 -9.23 -9.31
C SER A 695 2.94 -10.40 -10.29
N ILE A 696 1.74 -11.00 -10.30
CA ILE A 696 1.30 -11.97 -11.33
C ILE A 696 1.58 -11.39 -12.73
N TYR A 697 1.50 -10.08 -12.88
CA TYR A 697 1.87 -9.33 -14.08
C TYR A 697 3.30 -9.62 -14.55
N ASP A 698 4.29 -9.63 -13.65
CA ASP A 698 5.69 -9.90 -14.00
C ASP A 698 5.93 -11.34 -14.44
N TYR A 699 5.15 -12.26 -13.93
CA TYR A 699 5.23 -13.66 -14.33
C TYR A 699 4.60 -13.86 -15.71
N ILE A 700 3.43 -13.26 -15.94
CA ILE A 700 2.71 -13.35 -17.22
C ILE A 700 3.50 -12.61 -18.31
N LEU A 701 4.03 -11.41 -18.05
CA LEU A 701 4.88 -10.68 -18.99
C LEU A 701 6.12 -11.47 -19.38
N ARG A 702 6.84 -12.05 -18.41
CA ARG A 702 8.02 -12.88 -18.71
C ARG A 702 7.67 -14.10 -19.53
N LYS A 703 6.48 -14.67 -19.35
CA LYS A 703 6.02 -15.82 -20.13
C LYS A 703 5.61 -15.40 -21.54
N LEU A 704 4.96 -14.25 -21.68
CA LEU A 704 4.62 -13.64 -22.99
C LEU A 704 5.86 -13.17 -23.76
N GLU A 705 6.84 -12.59 -23.10
CA GLU A 705 8.12 -12.20 -23.72
C GLU A 705 8.94 -13.42 -24.16
N ARG A 706 8.95 -14.51 -23.39
CA ARG A 706 9.56 -15.76 -23.81
C ARG A 706 8.85 -16.37 -25.03
N PHE A 707 7.53 -16.27 -25.08
CA PHE A 707 6.74 -16.73 -26.21
C PHE A 707 6.99 -15.86 -27.47
N ARG A 708 7.17 -14.55 -27.30
CA ARG A 708 7.46 -13.61 -28.38
C ARG A 708 8.91 -13.73 -28.91
N ARG A 709 9.84 -14.29 -28.15
CA ARG A 709 11.24 -14.59 -28.59
C ARG A 709 11.39 -15.98 -29.19
N SER A 710 10.36 -16.84 -29.08
CA SER A 710 10.34 -18.18 -29.66
C SER A 710 9.51 -18.27 -30.96
N ILE A 711 8.92 -17.15 -31.39
CA ILE A 711 8.36 -16.91 -32.73
C ILE A 711 9.28 -15.91 -33.45
#